data_80e425d5f66f2714ef80ab76e3c6da1d
#
_entry.id   80e425d5f66f2714ef80ab76e3c6da1d
#
_cell.length_a   1.000
_cell.length_b   1.000
_cell.length_c   1.000
_cell.angle_alpha   90.00
_cell.angle_beta   90.00
_cell.angle_gamma   90.00
#
_symmetry.space_group_name_H-M   'P 1'
#
loop_
_entity.id
_entity.type
_entity.pdbx_description
1 polymer ?
#
loop_
_entity_poly.entity_id
_entity_poly.type
_entity_poly.pdbx_seq_one_letter_code
_entity_poly.pdbx_strand_id
1 'polypeptide(L)'
;MYAAATEYGEERASDARACPGPRVFCVRVHNSRPSQGSRRKEDAVMSTIQSIRKRSGEVVPFTPEKITRAIFKAANAVGGNDWERSEELCRQVVEMAEERYPAGTVEVEQIQDLVEKVLIENGHARTAKAYILYREKRRGAREANALIGATIEMFSSYMEDMDWRVKENANAQKSINGMNNYIRETFTKQYWLHEIYPEEIRKAHLSGDLHLHDLGFFGPYCAGWDLRQLLMLGFGGVPGKVESKPAKHLRSFLGQIVNSTFTTQGETAGAQAWSSFDTYCAPFIRYDKLDYTAVKQALQEFVFNLNVPTRVGFQCPFSNLTCDLVPPRPLRDQKVIIGGAVMEECYGDFQAEMDLLNTAFCDVMMEGDKQGRVFTFPIPTINVTNEFQWDSPVVDKFMEITCKYGIPYFSNYVNSDLSPEDALSMCCRLRLDTKELRKRGGGLFGSNPLTGSIGVVTLNLPRAAYLARDKEDYKARLRKLVDIAKNSLEIKRKTIEEQTANGMYPYSAHYLEDVKARTGSYWYNHFNTIGLVGMNEACLNFLGKDLTTPEGQAFGLETLDYLRELISAIQEETGHFYNLEATPAEGTSYRLAQLDKDRYPEIITAGEEVPYYTNSTQLPVGFTDDIFETLDLQDELQCKYTGGTVLHLYLGEQIRDIEVAKKLLRRAFQNYKLPYLSLTPTFSVCPEHGYISGEHFTCPTCGHEAEVWTRVVGYLRPVQNFHKGKAEEYRLRKKYILPWEEEAV
;
A
#
# COMPACT_ATOMS: atom_id res chain seq x y z
N MET A 1 -52.85 -1.85 14.12
CA MET A 1 -53.44 -0.80 14.98
C MET A 1 -52.55 0.40 14.84
N TYR A 2 -52.78 1.56 14.33
CA TYR A 2 -53.94 2.22 13.75
C TYR A 2 -53.40 3.07 12.59
N ALA A 3 -54.08 3.05 11.48
CA ALA A 3 -53.99 4.01 10.40
C ALA A 3 -54.79 5.26 10.79
N ALA A 4 -54.39 6.44 10.35
CA ALA A 4 -55.30 7.51 9.95
C ALA A 4 -54.60 8.50 9.05
N ALA A 5 -55.07 8.58 7.84
CA ALA A 5 -54.87 9.66 6.88
C ALA A 5 -55.75 10.85 7.25
N THR A 6 -55.34 12.06 6.85
CA THR A 6 -56.29 13.03 6.28
C THR A 6 -55.52 14.07 5.44
N GLU A 7 -56.06 14.26 4.25
CA GLU A 7 -55.87 15.30 3.27
C GLU A 7 -56.29 16.68 3.76
N TYR A 8 -55.77 17.71 3.14
CA TYR A 8 -56.30 19.03 2.75
C TYR A 8 -55.09 19.94 2.49
N GLY A 9 -54.86 20.65 1.42
CA GLY A 9 -55.77 21.32 0.49
C GLY A 9 -54.91 22.47 -0.06
N GLU A 10 -54.89 22.70 -1.34
CA GLU A 10 -54.25 23.82 -2.01
C GLU A 10 -54.84 25.14 -1.60
N GLU A 11 -54.00 26.18 -1.32
CA GLU A 11 -54.36 27.56 -1.63
C GLU A 11 -53.09 28.39 -1.91
N ARG A 12 -53.20 29.18 -2.98
CA ARG A 12 -52.25 30.15 -3.50
C ARG A 12 -52.26 31.39 -2.63
N ALA A 13 -51.14 32.04 -2.42
CA ALA A 13 -50.85 33.43 -2.80
C ALA A 13 -49.59 33.99 -2.10
N SER A 14 -48.72 34.47 -2.91
CA SER A 14 -47.91 35.71 -2.80
C SER A 14 -47.66 36.29 -1.40
N ASP A 15 -46.38 36.28 -0.96
CA ASP A 15 -45.69 37.50 -0.61
C ASP A 15 -44.18 37.25 -0.41
N ALA A 16 -43.40 37.94 -1.22
CA ALA A 16 -41.96 38.00 -1.11
C ALA A 16 -41.56 38.89 0.04
N ARG A 17 -40.88 38.32 1.08
CA ARG A 17 -40.04 39.13 1.97
C ARG A 17 -38.62 38.61 1.95
N ALA A 18 -37.77 39.42 1.32
CA ALA A 18 -36.32 39.25 1.24
C ALA A 18 -35.67 39.30 2.62
N CYS A 19 -34.85 38.31 2.96
CA CYS A 19 -33.84 38.44 4.01
C CYS A 19 -32.62 39.17 3.45
N PRO A 20 -31.99 40.11 4.17
CA PRO A 20 -30.85 40.87 3.68
C PRO A 20 -29.57 40.06 3.87
N GLY A 21 -28.95 39.74 2.75
CA GLY A 21 -27.57 39.24 2.71
C GLY A 21 -26.57 40.36 3.07
N PRO A 22 -25.34 40.01 3.48
CA PRO A 22 -24.33 40.98 3.88
C PRO A 22 -23.92 41.87 2.69
N ARG A 23 -24.06 43.19 2.91
CA ARG A 23 -23.63 44.22 1.98
C ARG A 23 -22.11 44.20 1.82
N VAL A 24 -21.64 43.82 0.64
CA VAL A 24 -20.27 44.09 0.20
C VAL A 24 -20.16 45.59 -0.05
N PHE A 25 -19.41 46.29 0.78
CA PHE A 25 -19.04 47.68 0.55
C PHE A 25 -18.07 47.73 -0.62
N CYS A 26 -18.55 48.04 -1.83
CA CYS A 26 -17.74 48.50 -2.94
C CYS A 26 -17.30 49.93 -2.68
N VAL A 27 -16.10 50.13 -2.15
CA VAL A 27 -15.47 51.46 -2.14
C VAL A 27 -15.02 51.75 -3.57
N ARG A 28 -15.78 52.63 -4.24
CA ARG A 28 -15.32 53.27 -5.47
C ARG A 28 -14.14 54.18 -5.11
N VAL A 29 -12.92 53.73 -5.42
CA VAL A 29 -11.75 54.60 -5.47
C VAL A 29 -11.90 55.47 -6.73
N HIS A 30 -12.15 56.74 -6.57
CA HIS A 30 -12.04 57.71 -7.62
C HIS A 30 -10.58 57.75 -8.13
N ASN A 31 -10.36 57.26 -9.34
CA ASN A 31 -9.14 57.56 -10.11
C ASN A 31 -9.19 58.99 -10.59
N SER A 32 -8.65 59.93 -9.83
CA SER A 32 -8.26 61.22 -10.32
C SER A 32 -6.99 61.03 -11.19
N ARG A 33 -7.12 61.19 -12.48
CA ARG A 33 -5.98 61.32 -13.39
C ARG A 33 -5.22 62.61 -13.02
N PRO A 34 -3.88 62.52 -12.81
CA PRO A 34 -3.09 63.74 -12.76
C PRO A 34 -2.98 64.33 -14.19
N SER A 35 -3.12 65.64 -14.27
CA SER A 35 -2.97 66.48 -15.45
C SER A 35 -1.63 66.26 -16.15
N GLN A 36 -1.69 66.33 -17.50
CA GLN A 36 -0.53 66.35 -18.35
C GLN A 36 0.38 67.55 -18.02
N GLY A 37 1.59 67.25 -17.54
CA GLY A 37 2.67 68.19 -17.38
C GLY A 37 3.96 67.58 -17.97
N SER A 38 4.45 68.21 -19.04
CA SER A 38 5.78 68.18 -19.64
C SER A 38 6.49 66.83 -19.75
N ARG A 39 6.60 66.35 -21.01
CA ARG A 39 7.54 65.33 -21.43
C ARG A 39 8.99 65.75 -21.13
N ARG A 40 9.58 65.17 -20.08
CA ARG A 40 11.04 65.03 -19.98
C ARG A 40 11.40 63.71 -20.63
N LYS A 41 12.50 63.72 -21.42
CA LYS A 41 13.06 62.52 -22.08
C LYS A 41 13.25 61.42 -21.06
N GLU A 42 12.69 60.27 -21.36
CA GLU A 42 12.91 59.00 -20.67
C GLU A 42 14.35 58.56 -20.89
N ASP A 43 15.19 58.68 -19.86
CA ASP A 43 16.38 57.84 -19.74
C ASP A 43 15.89 56.48 -19.25
N ALA A 44 15.45 55.64 -20.25
CA ALA A 44 15.14 54.25 -19.96
C ALA A 44 16.40 53.54 -19.44
N VAL A 45 16.35 53.01 -18.26
CA VAL A 45 17.39 52.10 -17.74
C VAL A 45 17.50 50.93 -18.68
N MET A 46 18.50 50.97 -19.56
CA MET A 46 18.80 49.85 -20.46
C MET A 46 19.42 48.73 -19.64
N SER A 47 18.62 47.66 -19.35
CA SER A 47 19.09 46.48 -18.63
C SER A 47 19.64 45.43 -19.61
N THR A 48 20.71 44.78 -19.26
CA THR A 48 21.24 43.61 -19.97
C THR A 48 20.42 42.37 -19.75
N ILE A 49 19.55 42.34 -18.71
CA ILE A 49 18.59 41.29 -18.45
C ILE A 49 17.41 41.46 -19.42
N GLN A 50 17.26 40.54 -20.38
CA GLN A 50 16.20 40.63 -21.40
C GLN A 50 14.89 39.99 -20.93
N SER A 51 14.94 38.97 -20.08
CA SER A 51 13.78 38.21 -19.68
C SER A 51 13.78 37.77 -18.22
N ILE A 52 12.62 37.57 -17.69
CA ILE A 52 12.39 37.05 -16.35
C ILE A 52 11.50 35.82 -16.41
N ARG A 53 11.88 34.77 -15.68
CA ARG A 53 11.09 33.56 -15.53
C ARG A 53 10.11 33.73 -14.39
N LYS A 54 8.83 33.67 -14.69
CA LYS A 54 7.77 33.60 -13.68
C LYS A 54 7.78 32.27 -12.95
N ARG A 55 7.14 32.20 -11.77
CA ARG A 55 6.94 30.96 -11.00
C ARG A 55 6.19 29.87 -11.77
N SER A 56 5.38 30.25 -12.75
CA SER A 56 4.69 29.30 -13.66
C SER A 56 5.62 28.65 -14.70
N GLY A 57 6.91 29.00 -14.73
CA GLY A 57 7.86 28.61 -15.77
C GLY A 57 7.81 29.50 -17.02
N GLU A 58 6.81 30.35 -17.18
CA GLU A 58 6.67 31.26 -18.31
C GLU A 58 7.78 32.31 -18.32
N VAL A 59 8.44 32.47 -19.44
CA VAL A 59 9.46 33.48 -19.66
C VAL A 59 8.84 34.71 -20.28
N VAL A 60 8.98 35.88 -19.64
CA VAL A 60 8.40 37.15 -20.12
C VAL A 60 9.48 38.21 -20.15
N PRO A 61 9.33 39.30 -20.95
CA PRO A 61 10.27 40.42 -21.00
C PRO A 61 10.46 41.03 -19.59
N PHE A 62 11.71 41.35 -19.28
CA PHE A 62 12.04 42.05 -18.04
C PHE A 62 11.59 43.51 -18.10
N THR A 63 10.91 43.97 -17.06
CA THR A 63 10.34 45.33 -17.04
C THR A 63 10.70 45.96 -15.66
N PRO A 64 11.77 46.79 -15.58
CA PRO A 64 12.20 47.44 -14.34
C PRO A 64 11.12 48.25 -13.63
N GLU A 65 10.24 48.92 -14.37
CA GLU A 65 9.14 49.70 -13.79
C GLU A 65 8.22 48.87 -12.84
N LYS A 66 8.12 47.57 -13.05
CA LYS A 66 7.36 46.71 -12.12
C LYS A 66 8.00 46.65 -10.74
N ILE A 67 9.34 46.73 -10.68
CA ILE A 67 10.11 46.78 -9.46
C ILE A 67 9.88 48.14 -8.77
N THR A 68 10.04 49.23 -9.53
CA THR A 68 9.76 50.59 -9.01
C THR A 68 8.36 50.68 -8.40
N ARG A 69 7.33 50.22 -9.14
CA ARG A 69 5.93 50.20 -8.65
C ARG A 69 5.76 49.35 -7.38
N ALA A 70 6.47 48.25 -7.25
CA ALA A 70 6.39 47.38 -6.08
C ALA A 70 7.05 48.03 -4.86
N ILE A 71 8.22 48.65 -5.02
CA ILE A 71 8.88 49.42 -3.99
C ILE A 71 8.02 50.59 -3.54
N PHE A 72 7.51 51.37 -4.49
CA PHE A 72 6.64 52.54 -4.21
C PHE A 72 5.37 52.15 -3.45
N LYS A 73 4.72 51.06 -3.83
CA LYS A 73 3.56 50.55 -3.07
C LYS A 73 3.90 50.17 -1.63
N ALA A 74 5.06 49.56 -1.43
CA ALA A 74 5.51 49.20 -0.08
C ALA A 74 5.87 50.44 0.73
N ALA A 75 6.46 51.47 0.12
CA ALA A 75 6.74 52.77 0.74
C ALA A 75 5.43 53.47 1.13
N ASN A 76 4.49 53.54 0.24
CA ASN A 76 3.18 54.14 0.51
C ASN A 76 2.43 53.50 1.69
N ALA A 77 2.55 52.18 1.84
CA ALA A 77 1.94 51.43 2.94
C ALA A 77 2.50 51.83 4.33
N VAL A 78 3.66 52.50 4.39
CA VAL A 78 4.30 52.97 5.62
C VAL A 78 4.43 54.50 5.69
N GLY A 79 3.70 55.21 4.80
CA GLY A 79 3.61 56.66 4.78
C GLY A 79 4.64 57.36 3.91
N GLY A 80 5.41 56.67 3.08
CA GLY A 80 6.31 57.24 2.09
C GLY A 80 5.56 57.56 0.79
N ASN A 81 5.99 58.63 0.08
CA ASN A 81 5.39 59.02 -1.21
C ASN A 81 6.44 59.54 -2.20
N ASP A 82 7.61 58.93 -2.20
CA ASP A 82 8.75 59.33 -3.04
C ASP A 82 8.93 58.35 -4.17
N TRP A 83 8.50 58.74 -5.37
CA TRP A 83 8.64 57.94 -6.57
C TRP A 83 10.06 57.95 -7.09
N GLU A 84 10.76 59.12 -7.10
CA GLU A 84 12.12 59.26 -7.59
C GLU A 84 13.07 58.37 -6.78
N ARG A 85 12.92 58.34 -5.47
CA ARG A 85 13.67 57.43 -4.62
C ARG A 85 13.37 55.95 -4.91
N SER A 86 12.13 55.59 -5.26
CA SER A 86 11.79 54.23 -5.65
C SER A 86 12.42 53.85 -6.99
N GLU A 87 12.58 54.78 -7.91
CA GLU A 87 13.31 54.56 -9.18
C GLU A 87 14.81 54.41 -8.96
N GLU A 88 15.41 55.19 -8.07
CA GLU A 88 16.80 55.03 -7.68
C GLU A 88 17.10 53.67 -7.06
N LEU A 89 16.25 53.21 -6.13
CA LEU A 89 16.38 51.88 -5.51
C LEU A 89 16.15 50.77 -6.56
N CYS A 90 15.27 50.96 -7.53
CA CYS A 90 15.09 50.03 -8.63
C CYS A 90 16.35 49.91 -9.49
N ARG A 91 17.05 51.03 -9.80
CA ARG A 91 18.34 50.98 -10.51
C ARG A 91 19.37 50.15 -9.78
N GLN A 92 19.52 50.32 -8.47
CA GLN A 92 20.42 49.49 -7.66
C GLN A 92 20.03 48.00 -7.69
N VAL A 93 18.74 47.67 -7.68
CA VAL A 93 18.28 46.29 -7.81
C VAL A 93 18.65 45.70 -9.17
N VAL A 94 18.51 46.48 -10.26
CA VAL A 94 18.86 46.05 -11.62
C VAL A 94 20.38 45.86 -11.76
N GLU A 95 21.18 46.82 -11.29
CA GLU A 95 22.65 46.73 -11.30
C GLU A 95 23.11 45.47 -10.54
N MET A 96 22.61 45.26 -9.34
CA MET A 96 22.93 44.07 -8.53
C MET A 96 22.47 42.74 -9.17
N ALA A 97 21.37 42.78 -9.89
CA ALA A 97 20.89 41.62 -10.64
C ALA A 97 21.78 41.29 -11.84
N GLU A 98 22.24 42.31 -12.57
CA GLU A 98 23.17 42.17 -13.70
C GLU A 98 24.53 41.63 -13.29
N GLU A 99 25.05 42.11 -12.15
CA GLU A 99 26.31 41.59 -11.58
C GLU A 99 26.18 40.11 -11.16
N ARG A 100 25.07 39.77 -10.55
CA ARG A 100 24.89 38.43 -9.94
C ARG A 100 24.43 37.38 -10.92
N TYR A 101 23.70 37.77 -11.99
CA TYR A 101 23.08 36.91 -12.97
C TYR A 101 23.36 37.32 -14.42
N PRO A 102 24.65 37.27 -14.88
CA PRO A 102 25.03 37.79 -16.19
C PRO A 102 24.44 37.01 -17.40
N ALA A 103 23.74 35.92 -17.21
CA ALA A 103 23.28 35.02 -18.26
C ALA A 103 21.78 35.20 -18.64
N GLY A 104 21.31 36.40 -18.87
CA GLY A 104 20.13 36.69 -19.70
C GLY A 104 18.72 36.43 -19.14
N THR A 105 18.46 35.41 -18.34
CA THR A 105 17.12 35.12 -17.76
C THR A 105 17.21 34.92 -16.26
N VAL A 106 16.50 35.75 -15.50
CA VAL A 106 16.53 35.76 -14.02
C VAL A 106 15.15 35.30 -13.50
N GLU A 107 15.13 34.61 -12.37
CA GLU A 107 13.86 34.20 -11.74
C GLU A 107 13.23 35.36 -10.95
N VAL A 108 11.89 35.42 -10.93
CA VAL A 108 11.16 36.49 -10.24
C VAL A 108 11.46 36.52 -8.76
N GLU A 109 11.73 35.37 -8.12
CA GLU A 109 12.10 35.29 -6.70
C GLU A 109 13.46 35.93 -6.43
N GLN A 110 14.45 35.69 -7.29
CA GLN A 110 15.78 36.27 -7.18
C GLN A 110 15.74 37.80 -7.23
N ILE A 111 14.90 38.38 -8.11
CA ILE A 111 14.69 39.83 -8.16
C ILE A 111 14.03 40.33 -6.87
N GLN A 112 13.04 39.60 -6.34
CA GLN A 112 12.38 40.00 -5.10
C GLN A 112 13.33 39.98 -3.89
N ASP A 113 14.22 39.00 -3.83
CA ASP A 113 15.26 38.93 -2.76
C ASP A 113 16.23 40.09 -2.86
N LEU A 114 16.59 40.49 -4.10
CA LEU A 114 17.43 41.69 -4.31
C LEU A 114 16.71 42.99 -3.91
N VAL A 115 15.40 43.11 -4.15
CA VAL A 115 14.59 44.24 -3.68
C VAL A 115 14.63 44.34 -2.17
N GLU A 116 14.42 43.24 -1.47
CA GLU A 116 14.49 43.19 0.00
C GLU A 116 15.86 43.62 0.50
N LYS A 117 16.94 43.11 -0.10
CA LYS A 117 18.30 43.41 0.24
C LYS A 117 18.63 44.91 0.05
N VAL A 118 18.31 45.46 -1.12
CA VAL A 118 18.53 46.87 -1.45
C VAL A 118 17.77 47.80 -0.48
N LEU A 119 16.51 47.48 -0.16
CA LEU A 119 15.74 48.25 0.82
C LEU A 119 16.36 48.25 2.22
N ILE A 120 16.90 47.14 2.66
CA ILE A 120 17.55 47.00 3.97
C ILE A 120 18.87 47.75 3.99
N GLU A 121 19.75 47.57 2.96
CA GLU A 121 21.06 48.20 2.87
C GLU A 121 20.97 49.71 2.74
N ASN A 122 19.93 50.24 2.15
CA ASN A 122 19.66 51.69 2.06
C ASN A 122 18.92 52.26 3.27
N GLY A 123 18.77 51.51 4.37
CA GLY A 123 18.16 51.98 5.60
C GLY A 123 16.64 52.12 5.57
N HIS A 124 15.96 51.61 4.54
CA HIS A 124 14.47 51.63 4.41
C HIS A 124 13.81 50.45 5.12
N ALA A 125 14.20 50.16 6.38
CA ALA A 125 13.75 48.98 7.12
C ALA A 125 12.22 48.85 7.25
N ARG A 126 11.48 49.97 7.40
CA ARG A 126 10.00 49.98 7.46
C ARG A 126 9.39 49.57 6.11
N THR A 127 9.91 50.11 5.01
CA THR A 127 9.51 49.77 3.65
C THR A 127 9.84 48.30 3.31
N ALA A 128 11.02 47.83 3.67
CA ALA A 128 11.46 46.45 3.52
C ALA A 128 10.49 45.49 4.24
N LYS A 129 10.16 45.81 5.52
CA LYS A 129 9.18 45.03 6.29
C LYS A 129 7.82 45.00 5.63
N ALA A 130 7.31 46.12 5.11
CA ALA A 130 6.05 46.17 4.41
C ALA A 130 6.09 45.38 3.09
N TYR A 131 7.20 45.40 2.37
CA TYR A 131 7.42 44.64 1.14
C TYR A 131 7.40 43.13 1.42
N ILE A 132 8.14 42.69 2.43
CA ILE A 132 8.21 41.27 2.86
C ILE A 132 6.82 40.77 3.27
N LEU A 133 6.11 41.53 4.13
CA LEU A 133 4.74 41.16 4.56
C LEU A 133 3.75 41.11 3.39
N TYR A 134 3.87 42.02 2.41
CA TYR A 134 3.04 42.01 1.22
C TYR A 134 3.34 40.80 0.31
N ARG A 135 4.63 40.49 0.13
CA ARG A 135 5.09 39.30 -0.60
C ARG A 135 4.51 38.02 0.04
N GLU A 136 4.61 37.92 1.37
CA GLU A 136 4.11 36.80 2.16
C GLU A 136 2.57 36.64 2.06
N LYS A 137 1.83 37.73 2.23
CA LYS A 137 0.38 37.75 2.06
C LYS A 137 -0.05 37.32 0.65
N ARG A 138 0.70 37.75 -0.37
CA ARG A 138 0.46 37.36 -1.77
C ARG A 138 0.81 35.87 -1.99
N ARG A 139 1.82 35.36 -1.32
CA ARG A 139 2.18 33.95 -1.34
C ARG A 139 1.04 33.12 -0.76
N GLY A 140 0.60 33.43 0.44
CA GLY A 140 -0.50 32.72 1.09
C GLY A 140 -1.80 32.75 0.29
N ALA A 141 -2.16 33.89 -0.33
CA ALA A 141 -3.34 33.97 -1.20
C ALA A 141 -3.22 33.09 -2.46
N ARG A 142 -2.01 32.98 -3.05
CA ARG A 142 -1.79 32.08 -4.20
C ARG A 142 -1.84 30.62 -3.79
N GLU A 143 -1.24 30.28 -2.65
CA GLU A 143 -1.25 28.93 -2.09
C GLU A 143 -2.69 28.50 -1.77
N ALA A 144 -3.49 29.38 -1.19
CA ALA A 144 -4.91 29.12 -0.96
C ALA A 144 -5.70 28.90 -2.26
N ASN A 145 -5.46 29.71 -3.29
CA ASN A 145 -6.11 29.52 -4.60
C ASN A 145 -5.63 28.26 -5.33
N ALA A 146 -4.34 27.92 -5.21
CA ALA A 146 -3.80 26.67 -5.74
C ALA A 146 -4.37 25.46 -5.03
N LEU A 147 -4.54 25.54 -3.69
CA LEU A 147 -5.19 24.50 -2.90
C LEU A 147 -6.65 24.29 -3.30
N ILE A 148 -7.42 25.37 -3.49
CA ILE A 148 -8.81 25.31 -3.96
C ILE A 148 -8.86 24.68 -5.37
N GLY A 149 -7.99 25.11 -6.28
CA GLY A 149 -7.91 24.54 -7.63
C GLY A 149 -7.58 23.06 -7.60
N ALA A 150 -6.57 22.65 -6.86
CA ALA A 150 -6.19 21.25 -6.67
C ALA A 150 -7.31 20.42 -6.02
N THR A 151 -8.05 21.00 -5.08
CA THR A 151 -9.22 20.34 -4.44
C THR A 151 -10.33 20.10 -5.46
N ILE A 152 -10.67 21.10 -6.27
CA ILE A 152 -11.70 20.96 -7.33
C ILE A 152 -11.26 19.89 -8.34
N GLU A 153 -9.99 19.92 -8.76
CA GLU A 153 -9.43 18.94 -9.68
C GLU A 153 -9.49 17.51 -9.11
N MET A 154 -9.19 17.33 -7.81
CA MET A 154 -9.32 16.03 -7.15
C MET A 154 -10.76 15.50 -7.16
N PHE A 155 -11.75 16.36 -6.87
CA PHE A 155 -13.16 15.96 -6.94
C PHE A 155 -13.56 15.57 -8.36
N SER A 156 -13.17 16.37 -9.36
CA SER A 156 -13.48 16.11 -10.76
C SER A 156 -12.80 14.81 -11.24
N SER A 157 -11.53 14.60 -10.90
CA SER A 157 -10.78 13.38 -11.26
C SER A 157 -11.43 12.11 -10.68
N TYR A 158 -11.90 12.16 -9.44
CA TYR A 158 -12.62 11.03 -8.83
C TYR A 158 -13.97 10.79 -9.48
N MET A 159 -14.72 11.87 -9.75
CA MET A 159 -16.07 11.77 -10.33
C MET A 159 -16.06 11.26 -11.77
N GLU A 160 -15.02 11.62 -12.54
CA GLU A 160 -14.88 11.29 -13.96
C GLU A 160 -14.12 9.97 -14.21
N ASP A 161 -13.68 9.27 -13.14
CA ASP A 161 -12.85 8.04 -13.22
C ASP A 161 -11.56 8.20 -14.04
N MET A 162 -11.07 9.43 -14.21
CA MET A 162 -9.90 9.71 -15.07
C MET A 162 -8.57 9.33 -14.42
N ASP A 163 -8.52 9.28 -13.09
CA ASP A 163 -7.29 8.97 -12.37
C ASP A 163 -7.17 7.47 -12.09
N TRP A 164 -6.16 6.80 -12.68
CA TRP A 164 -5.85 5.39 -12.42
C TRP A 164 -5.65 5.09 -10.91
N ARG A 165 -5.25 6.08 -10.10
CA ARG A 165 -5.08 5.98 -8.65
C ARG A 165 -6.39 5.68 -7.92
N VAL A 166 -7.53 6.05 -8.49
CA VAL A 166 -8.85 5.68 -7.96
C VAL A 166 -9.06 4.16 -7.98
N LYS A 167 -8.39 3.48 -8.92
CA LYS A 167 -8.43 2.00 -9.10
C LYS A 167 -7.15 1.30 -8.63
N GLU A 168 -6.16 2.03 -8.08
CA GLU A 168 -4.88 1.45 -7.63
C GLU A 168 -5.08 0.38 -6.57
N ASN A 169 -5.97 0.63 -5.62
CA ASN A 169 -6.41 -0.35 -4.63
C ASN A 169 -7.73 -0.97 -5.08
N ALA A 170 -7.59 -2.15 -5.50
CA ALA A 170 -8.55 -3.00 -6.13
C ALA A 170 -9.90 -3.16 -5.48
N ASN A 171 -10.03 -2.95 -4.20
CA ASN A 171 -11.27 -3.10 -3.44
C ASN A 171 -12.06 -1.80 -3.31
N ALA A 172 -11.50 -0.66 -3.74
CA ALA A 172 -12.22 0.63 -3.68
C ALA A 172 -13.23 0.71 -4.82
N GLN A 173 -14.50 0.75 -4.48
CA GLN A 173 -15.58 1.02 -5.44
C GLN A 173 -15.91 2.51 -5.43
N LYS A 174 -16.44 3.02 -6.55
CA LYS A 174 -16.93 4.41 -6.65
C LYS A 174 -18.05 4.62 -5.62
N SER A 175 -17.77 5.43 -4.61
CA SER A 175 -18.65 5.69 -3.48
C SER A 175 -18.25 6.98 -2.77
N ILE A 176 -19.15 7.53 -1.96
CA ILE A 176 -18.82 8.68 -1.08
C ILE A 176 -17.66 8.34 -0.14
N ASN A 177 -17.65 7.13 0.42
CA ASN A 177 -16.56 6.69 1.29
C ASN A 177 -15.24 6.55 0.50
N GLY A 178 -15.29 6.03 -0.73
CA GLY A 178 -14.13 5.98 -1.64
C GLY A 178 -13.60 7.37 -1.98
N MET A 179 -14.48 8.34 -2.25
CA MET A 179 -14.10 9.74 -2.51
C MET A 179 -13.41 10.37 -1.28
N ASN A 180 -13.99 10.22 -0.10
CA ASN A 180 -13.40 10.72 1.15
C ASN A 180 -12.03 10.11 1.40
N ASN A 181 -11.87 8.82 1.11
CA ASN A 181 -10.59 8.13 1.21
C ASN A 181 -9.55 8.71 0.22
N TYR A 182 -9.93 8.90 -1.04
CA TYR A 182 -9.06 9.47 -2.07
C TYR A 182 -8.53 10.87 -1.69
N ILE A 183 -9.42 11.73 -1.17
CA ILE A 183 -9.04 13.05 -0.66
C ILE A 183 -8.06 12.91 0.50
N ARG A 184 -8.39 12.09 1.50
CA ARG A 184 -7.53 11.84 2.66
C ARG A 184 -6.15 11.34 2.23
N GLU A 185 -6.08 10.34 1.36
CA GLU A 185 -4.83 9.76 0.89
C GLU A 185 -3.97 10.78 0.17
N THR A 186 -4.58 11.63 -0.67
CA THR A 186 -3.85 12.68 -1.38
C THR A 186 -3.20 13.68 -0.41
N PHE A 187 -3.94 14.16 0.60
CA PHE A 187 -3.37 15.07 1.61
C PHE A 187 -2.31 14.40 2.48
N THR A 188 -2.56 13.17 2.94
CA THR A 188 -1.61 12.43 3.77
C THR A 188 -0.30 12.19 3.03
N LYS A 189 -0.37 11.86 1.72
CA LYS A 189 0.82 11.72 0.86
C LYS A 189 1.63 13.01 0.79
N GLN A 190 0.96 14.17 0.63
CA GLN A 190 1.67 15.45 0.61
C GLN A 190 2.36 15.74 1.95
N TYR A 191 1.69 15.43 3.07
CA TYR A 191 2.28 15.60 4.40
C TYR A 191 3.54 14.74 4.58
N TRP A 192 3.49 13.45 4.22
CA TRP A 192 4.68 12.59 4.23
C TRP A 192 5.82 13.16 3.40
N LEU A 193 5.53 13.55 2.15
CA LEU A 193 6.56 13.96 1.18
C LEU A 193 7.16 15.34 1.49
N HIS A 194 6.41 16.26 2.08
CA HIS A 194 6.87 17.63 2.25
C HIS A 194 7.28 17.99 3.67
N GLU A 195 6.65 17.40 4.70
CA GLU A 195 6.91 17.70 6.10
C GLU A 195 7.77 16.64 6.79
N ILE A 196 7.60 15.37 6.46
CA ILE A 196 8.27 14.27 7.16
C ILE A 196 9.56 13.87 6.43
N TYR A 197 9.50 13.65 5.10
CA TYR A 197 10.64 13.16 4.35
C TYR A 197 11.54 14.30 3.82
N PRO A 198 12.89 14.18 3.98
CA PRO A 198 13.84 15.06 3.31
C PRO A 198 13.71 15.07 1.79
N GLU A 199 14.22 16.12 1.18
CA GLU A 199 14.11 16.36 -0.27
C GLU A 199 14.67 15.19 -1.11
N GLU A 200 15.74 14.55 -0.66
CA GLU A 200 16.36 13.41 -1.36
C GLU A 200 15.37 12.23 -1.49
N ILE A 201 14.72 11.85 -0.38
CA ILE A 201 13.73 10.76 -0.37
C ILE A 201 12.52 11.13 -1.23
N ARG A 202 12.03 12.37 -1.09
CA ARG A 202 10.93 12.89 -1.91
C ARG A 202 11.27 12.84 -3.40
N LYS A 203 12.45 13.32 -3.79
CA LYS A 203 12.92 13.28 -5.19
C LYS A 203 13.00 11.85 -5.71
N ALA A 204 13.58 10.93 -4.97
CA ALA A 204 13.70 9.53 -5.37
C ALA A 204 12.34 8.86 -5.61
N HIS A 205 11.35 9.14 -4.73
CA HIS A 205 9.97 8.66 -4.95
C HIS A 205 9.32 9.29 -6.17
N LEU A 206 9.38 10.62 -6.29
CA LEU A 206 8.70 11.35 -7.38
C LEU A 206 9.33 11.07 -8.74
N SER A 207 10.66 10.94 -8.80
CA SER A 207 11.37 10.60 -10.04
C SER A 207 11.15 9.15 -10.48
N GLY A 208 10.77 8.26 -9.56
CA GLY A 208 10.60 6.83 -9.83
C GLY A 208 11.89 6.00 -9.67
N ASP A 209 12.90 6.49 -8.98
CA ASP A 209 14.09 5.69 -8.63
C ASP A 209 13.72 4.57 -7.64
N LEU A 210 12.75 4.84 -6.78
CA LEU A 210 12.10 3.89 -5.89
C LEU A 210 10.63 4.28 -5.66
N HIS A 211 9.87 3.38 -5.03
CA HIS A 211 8.50 3.65 -4.61
C HIS A 211 8.34 3.46 -3.11
N LEU A 212 7.87 4.51 -2.41
CA LEU A 212 7.43 4.45 -1.03
C LEU A 212 5.96 4.03 -1.01
N HIS A 213 5.64 2.90 -0.38
CA HIS A 213 4.27 2.41 -0.30
C HIS A 213 3.45 3.15 0.77
N ASP A 214 2.14 3.16 0.59
CA ASP A 214 1.12 3.60 1.54
C ASP A 214 1.29 5.02 2.09
N LEU A 215 1.83 5.92 1.28
CA LEU A 215 1.91 7.34 1.63
C LEU A 215 0.53 7.99 1.88
N GLY A 216 -0.54 7.37 1.41
CA GLY A 216 -1.92 7.77 1.68
C GLY A 216 -2.40 7.45 3.10
N PHE A 217 -1.62 6.72 3.89
CA PHE A 217 -1.94 6.36 5.27
C PHE A 217 -0.84 6.80 6.24
N PHE A 218 -1.23 7.42 7.36
CA PHE A 218 -0.28 7.84 8.39
C PHE A 218 -0.20 6.75 9.47
N GLY A 219 0.55 5.67 9.18
CA GLY A 219 0.66 4.53 10.09
C GLY A 219 1.58 3.42 9.56
N PRO A 220 1.75 2.33 10.31
CA PRO A 220 2.51 1.16 9.89
C PRO A 220 1.84 0.46 8.71
N TYR A 221 2.60 -0.40 8.03
CA TYR A 221 2.11 -1.11 6.84
C TYR A 221 1.15 -2.24 7.21
N CYS A 222 1.61 -3.28 7.89
CA CYS A 222 0.79 -4.42 8.28
C CYS A 222 1.18 -4.95 9.66
N ALA A 223 0.26 -5.67 10.30
CA ALA A 223 0.46 -6.22 11.64
C ALA A 223 -0.12 -7.63 11.78
N GLY A 224 0.60 -8.48 12.50
CA GLY A 224 0.13 -9.78 12.99
C GLY A 224 -0.12 -9.70 14.48
N TRP A 225 -1.28 -10.19 14.89
CA TRP A 225 -1.80 -10.11 16.24
C TRP A 225 -1.82 -11.46 16.92
N ASP A 226 -1.83 -11.46 18.24
CA ASP A 226 -1.83 -12.67 19.06
C ASP A 226 -3.24 -13.01 19.54
N LEU A 227 -3.80 -14.13 19.05
CA LEU A 227 -5.07 -14.65 19.55
C LEU A 227 -5.03 -14.98 21.04
N ARG A 228 -3.87 -15.34 21.56
CA ARG A 228 -3.71 -15.62 22.99
C ARG A 228 -3.96 -14.39 23.85
N GLN A 229 -3.59 -13.19 23.38
CA GLN A 229 -3.94 -11.95 24.09
C GLN A 229 -5.45 -11.76 24.19
N LEU A 230 -6.21 -12.00 23.11
CA LEU A 230 -7.67 -11.94 23.15
C LEU A 230 -8.26 -13.00 24.09
N LEU A 231 -7.69 -14.20 24.14
CA LEU A 231 -8.11 -15.27 25.05
C LEU A 231 -7.87 -14.92 26.51
N MET A 232 -6.78 -14.21 26.81
CA MET A 232 -6.40 -13.84 28.18
C MET A 232 -7.05 -12.53 28.65
N LEU A 233 -7.09 -11.52 27.80
CA LEU A 233 -7.48 -10.15 28.15
C LEU A 233 -8.86 -9.78 27.65
N GLY A 234 -9.36 -10.44 26.61
CA GLY A 234 -10.57 -10.02 25.89
C GLY A 234 -10.28 -8.90 24.89
N PHE A 235 -11.34 -8.25 24.42
CA PHE A 235 -11.26 -7.11 23.51
C PHE A 235 -11.42 -5.80 24.29
N GLY A 236 -10.53 -4.83 24.05
CA GLY A 236 -10.64 -3.51 24.71
C GLY A 236 -9.30 -2.82 24.89
N GLY A 237 -9.11 -2.23 26.07
CA GLY A 237 -7.88 -1.56 26.49
C GLY A 237 -7.75 -0.11 26.10
N VAL A 238 -8.76 0.48 25.45
CA VAL A 238 -8.79 1.89 25.10
C VAL A 238 -9.77 2.64 26.01
N PRO A 239 -9.29 3.56 26.87
CA PRO A 239 -10.15 4.27 27.82
C PRO A 239 -11.37 4.92 27.19
N GLY A 240 -12.54 4.67 27.75
CA GLY A 240 -13.82 5.24 27.28
C GLY A 240 -14.38 4.59 26.02
N LYS A 241 -13.80 3.50 25.53
CA LYS A 241 -14.34 2.68 24.44
C LYS A 241 -14.93 1.37 24.99
N VAL A 242 -15.68 0.67 24.11
CA VAL A 242 -16.29 -0.61 24.47
C VAL A 242 -15.21 -1.64 24.72
N GLU A 243 -15.38 -2.38 25.83
CA GLU A 243 -14.51 -3.48 26.23
C GLU A 243 -15.33 -4.75 26.47
N SER A 244 -14.74 -5.91 26.21
CA SER A 244 -15.33 -7.19 26.56
C SER A 244 -14.36 -8.07 27.33
N LYS A 245 -14.88 -8.81 28.30
CA LYS A 245 -14.09 -9.81 29.03
C LYS A 245 -13.64 -10.92 28.07
N PRO A 246 -12.61 -11.71 28.43
CA PRO A 246 -12.21 -12.91 27.70
C PRO A 246 -13.40 -13.80 27.33
N ALA A 247 -13.45 -14.23 26.08
CA ALA A 247 -14.54 -15.02 25.55
C ALA A 247 -14.62 -16.41 26.21
N LYS A 248 -15.84 -16.84 26.56
CA LYS A 248 -16.11 -18.17 27.05
C LYS A 248 -16.70 -19.11 26.00
N HIS A 249 -17.17 -18.58 24.89
CA HIS A 249 -17.90 -19.26 23.85
C HIS A 249 -17.31 -18.97 22.47
N LEU A 250 -17.36 -19.93 21.53
CA LEU A 250 -16.82 -19.80 20.18
C LEU A 250 -17.32 -18.53 19.46
N ARG A 251 -18.64 -18.31 19.44
CA ARG A 251 -19.22 -17.11 18.80
C ARG A 251 -18.70 -15.80 19.38
N SER A 252 -18.52 -15.77 20.70
CA SER A 252 -17.99 -14.57 21.38
C SER A 252 -16.53 -14.34 21.00
N PHE A 253 -15.73 -15.41 20.91
CA PHE A 253 -14.33 -15.33 20.52
C PHE A 253 -14.18 -14.86 19.06
N LEU A 254 -14.91 -15.46 18.13
CA LEU A 254 -14.95 -15.02 16.74
C LEU A 254 -15.38 -13.55 16.61
N GLY A 255 -16.38 -13.12 17.39
CA GLY A 255 -16.80 -11.71 17.48
C GLY A 255 -15.72 -10.78 18.01
N GLN A 256 -14.90 -11.21 18.97
CA GLN A 256 -13.75 -10.44 19.46
C GLN A 256 -12.67 -10.30 18.38
N ILE A 257 -12.40 -11.36 17.60
CA ILE A 257 -11.46 -11.31 16.46
C ILE A 257 -11.96 -10.30 15.41
N VAL A 258 -13.26 -10.32 15.07
CA VAL A 258 -13.86 -9.34 14.14
C VAL A 258 -13.68 -7.91 14.65
N ASN A 259 -14.03 -7.65 15.92
CA ASN A 259 -13.94 -6.32 16.52
C ASN A 259 -12.49 -5.82 16.58
N SER A 260 -11.56 -6.71 16.92
CA SER A 260 -10.14 -6.42 16.95
C SER A 260 -9.62 -6.08 15.55
N THR A 261 -10.01 -6.87 14.53
CA THR A 261 -9.69 -6.59 13.13
C THR A 261 -10.25 -5.24 12.67
N PHE A 262 -11.49 -4.92 13.01
CA PHE A 262 -12.13 -3.65 12.62
C PHE A 262 -11.48 -2.43 13.27
N THR A 263 -11.00 -2.54 14.49
CA THR A 263 -10.33 -1.43 15.18
C THR A 263 -8.89 -1.24 14.70
N THR A 264 -8.12 -2.33 14.59
CA THR A 264 -6.71 -2.26 14.19
C THR A 264 -6.50 -1.95 12.72
N GLN A 265 -7.45 -2.30 11.83
CA GLN A 265 -7.41 -1.86 10.43
C GLN A 265 -7.48 -0.33 10.26
N GLY A 266 -8.02 0.39 11.23
CA GLY A 266 -8.03 1.85 11.27
C GLY A 266 -6.67 2.46 11.61
N GLU A 267 -5.75 1.65 12.15
CA GLU A 267 -4.43 2.08 12.62
C GLU A 267 -3.27 1.55 11.77
N THR A 268 -3.55 0.69 10.78
CA THR A 268 -2.56 0.12 9.86
C THR A 268 -2.99 0.27 8.41
N ALA A 269 -2.04 0.49 7.50
CA ALA A 269 -2.33 0.70 6.08
C ALA A 269 -2.81 -0.56 5.36
N GLY A 270 -2.20 -1.70 5.69
CA GLY A 270 -2.38 -2.98 5.00
C GLY A 270 -3.14 -4.00 5.83
N ALA A 271 -2.59 -5.18 5.84
CA ALA A 271 -3.27 -6.38 6.27
C ALA A 271 -3.14 -6.69 7.77
N GLN A 272 -4.17 -7.37 8.29
CA GLN A 272 -4.25 -7.91 9.65
C GLN A 272 -4.16 -9.43 9.60
N ALA A 273 -3.24 -10.04 10.35
CA ALA A 273 -3.05 -11.48 10.37
C ALA A 273 -3.26 -12.07 11.77
N TRP A 274 -3.87 -13.24 11.79
CA TRP A 274 -4.12 -14.04 12.98
C TRP A 274 -3.54 -15.44 12.78
N SER A 275 -2.54 -15.80 13.57
CA SER A 275 -1.86 -17.10 13.46
C SER A 275 -2.54 -18.18 14.27
N SER A 276 -2.41 -19.46 13.81
CA SER A 276 -2.94 -20.66 14.50
C SER A 276 -4.43 -20.54 14.86
N PHE A 277 -5.21 -20.01 13.91
CA PHE A 277 -6.64 -19.73 14.12
C PHE A 277 -7.41 -20.98 14.52
N ASP A 278 -7.22 -22.07 13.80
CA ASP A 278 -7.88 -23.35 14.05
C ASP A 278 -7.46 -23.97 15.38
N THR A 279 -6.16 -23.91 15.71
CA THR A 279 -5.63 -24.39 16.99
C THR A 279 -6.27 -23.67 18.17
N TYR A 280 -6.38 -22.33 18.14
CA TYR A 280 -6.95 -21.55 19.23
C TYR A 280 -8.48 -21.61 19.31
N CYS A 281 -9.17 -21.84 18.19
CA CYS A 281 -10.63 -21.93 18.16
C CYS A 281 -11.18 -23.33 18.53
N ALA A 282 -10.45 -24.39 18.23
CA ALA A 282 -10.90 -25.78 18.42
C ALA A 282 -11.39 -26.09 19.84
N PRO A 283 -10.72 -25.68 20.94
CA PRO A 283 -11.16 -26.00 22.27
C PRO A 283 -12.58 -25.53 22.63
N PHE A 284 -13.01 -24.39 22.07
CA PHE A 284 -14.37 -23.88 22.33
C PHE A 284 -15.46 -24.86 21.88
N ILE A 285 -15.21 -25.64 20.85
CA ILE A 285 -16.19 -26.62 20.31
C ILE A 285 -16.51 -27.66 21.36
N ARG A 286 -15.49 -28.22 22.01
CA ARG A 286 -15.66 -29.22 23.09
C ARG A 286 -16.30 -28.59 24.31
N TYR A 287 -15.83 -27.44 24.76
CA TYR A 287 -16.34 -26.80 25.99
C TYR A 287 -17.77 -26.29 25.81
N ASP A 288 -18.15 -25.82 24.63
CA ASP A 288 -19.51 -25.42 24.31
C ASP A 288 -20.40 -26.59 23.85
N LYS A 289 -19.84 -27.80 23.66
CA LYS A 289 -20.53 -28.98 23.12
C LYS A 289 -21.23 -28.71 21.81
N LEU A 290 -20.54 -28.02 20.88
CA LEU A 290 -21.09 -27.64 19.61
C LEU A 290 -21.09 -28.82 18.64
N ASP A 291 -22.18 -28.95 17.89
CA ASP A 291 -22.24 -29.80 16.70
C ASP A 291 -21.75 -29.06 15.45
N TYR A 292 -21.63 -29.81 14.36
CA TYR A 292 -21.21 -29.26 13.05
C TYR A 292 -22.06 -28.06 12.61
N THR A 293 -23.38 -28.14 12.77
CA THR A 293 -24.29 -27.08 12.32
C THR A 293 -24.08 -25.78 13.08
N ALA A 294 -23.87 -25.87 14.40
CA ALA A 294 -23.60 -24.72 15.26
C ALA A 294 -22.24 -24.08 14.94
N VAL A 295 -21.20 -24.89 14.69
CA VAL A 295 -19.87 -24.43 14.30
C VAL A 295 -19.92 -23.74 12.94
N LYS A 296 -20.55 -24.37 11.95
CA LYS A 296 -20.71 -23.81 10.60
C LYS A 296 -21.44 -22.46 10.63
N GLN A 297 -22.53 -22.36 11.41
CA GLN A 297 -23.26 -21.10 11.55
C GLN A 297 -22.41 -20.00 12.20
N ALA A 298 -21.62 -20.33 13.21
CA ALA A 298 -20.71 -19.37 13.84
C ALA A 298 -19.62 -18.86 12.88
N LEU A 299 -19.06 -19.76 12.08
CA LEU A 299 -18.06 -19.42 11.06
C LEU A 299 -18.67 -18.62 9.89
N GLN A 300 -19.91 -18.95 9.50
CA GLN A 300 -20.63 -18.17 8.48
C GLN A 300 -20.81 -16.71 8.95
N GLU A 301 -21.27 -16.50 10.18
CA GLU A 301 -21.37 -15.16 10.76
C GLU A 301 -20.01 -14.45 10.78
N PHE A 302 -18.95 -15.14 11.16
CA PHE A 302 -17.60 -14.60 11.21
C PHE A 302 -17.12 -14.16 9.81
N VAL A 303 -17.22 -15.03 8.80
CA VAL A 303 -16.77 -14.73 7.43
C VAL A 303 -17.60 -13.60 6.82
N PHE A 304 -18.92 -13.60 7.00
CA PHE A 304 -19.78 -12.51 6.51
C PHE A 304 -19.40 -11.17 7.14
N ASN A 305 -19.17 -11.13 8.46
CA ASN A 305 -18.77 -9.91 9.14
C ASN A 305 -17.42 -9.37 8.62
N LEU A 306 -16.44 -10.24 8.35
CA LEU A 306 -15.16 -9.81 7.78
C LEU A 306 -15.26 -9.34 6.32
N ASN A 307 -16.34 -9.66 5.62
CA ASN A 307 -16.58 -9.19 4.24
C ASN A 307 -17.50 -7.97 4.17
N VAL A 308 -17.95 -7.42 5.31
CA VAL A 308 -18.64 -6.13 5.34
C VAL A 308 -17.63 -5.01 5.06
N PRO A 309 -17.92 -4.06 4.15
CA PRO A 309 -16.99 -3.00 3.79
C PRO A 309 -16.91 -1.91 4.87
N THR A 310 -16.29 -2.24 5.99
CA THR A 310 -16.12 -1.36 7.17
C THR A 310 -14.84 -0.55 7.12
N ARG A 311 -13.87 -0.94 6.28
CA ARG A 311 -12.62 -0.23 6.11
C ARG A 311 -12.83 1.06 5.32
N VAL A 312 -11.98 2.07 5.59
CA VAL A 312 -11.96 3.33 4.81
C VAL A 312 -11.84 3.05 3.31
N GLY A 313 -12.56 3.80 2.50
CA GLY A 313 -12.58 3.60 1.05
C GLY A 313 -13.61 2.56 0.59
N PHE A 314 -14.55 2.16 1.45
CA PHE A 314 -15.56 1.17 1.14
C PHE A 314 -14.95 -0.22 0.85
N GLN A 315 -13.96 -0.60 1.64
CA GLN A 315 -13.24 -1.87 1.52
C GLN A 315 -13.56 -2.82 2.68
N CYS A 316 -13.43 -4.11 2.44
CA CYS A 316 -13.39 -5.10 3.51
C CYS A 316 -12.04 -5.04 4.23
N PRO A 317 -11.94 -5.46 5.51
CA PRO A 317 -10.66 -5.69 6.16
C PRO A 317 -9.79 -6.66 5.35
N PHE A 318 -8.57 -6.26 5.06
CA PHE A 318 -7.60 -7.16 4.47
C PHE A 318 -7.10 -8.10 5.57
N SER A 319 -7.67 -9.29 5.66
CA SER A 319 -7.44 -10.24 6.76
C SER A 319 -6.87 -11.57 6.28
N ASN A 320 -5.99 -12.15 7.09
CA ASN A 320 -5.41 -13.47 6.87
C ASN A 320 -5.57 -14.32 8.11
N LEU A 321 -5.84 -15.61 7.93
CA LEU A 321 -5.86 -16.62 8.97
C LEU A 321 -4.84 -17.71 8.63
N THR A 322 -3.97 -18.05 9.57
CA THR A 322 -3.13 -19.23 9.42
C THR A 322 -3.83 -20.44 10.05
N CYS A 323 -3.96 -21.51 9.26
CA CYS A 323 -4.48 -22.80 9.70
C CYS A 323 -3.34 -23.82 9.73
N ASP A 324 -3.22 -24.50 10.86
CA ASP A 324 -2.15 -25.47 11.11
C ASP A 324 -2.55 -26.90 10.70
N LEU A 325 -3.83 -27.21 10.72
CA LEU A 325 -4.50 -28.52 10.49
C LEU A 325 -4.06 -29.63 11.45
N VAL A 326 -2.89 -29.50 12.04
CA VAL A 326 -2.39 -30.35 13.14
C VAL A 326 -1.83 -29.41 14.19
N PRO A 327 -2.16 -29.57 15.49
CA PRO A 327 -1.66 -28.68 16.53
C PRO A 327 -0.13 -28.56 16.47
N PRO A 328 0.41 -27.35 16.24
CA PRO A 328 1.85 -27.18 16.06
C PRO A 328 2.61 -27.48 17.35
N ARG A 329 3.84 -28.00 17.22
CA ARG A 329 4.67 -28.39 18.36
C ARG A 329 4.76 -27.34 19.48
N PRO A 330 4.95 -26.04 19.20
CA PRO A 330 5.05 -25.04 20.26
C PRO A 330 3.76 -24.83 21.04
N LEU A 331 2.59 -25.17 20.49
CA LEU A 331 1.29 -25.03 21.12
C LEU A 331 0.74 -26.35 21.66
N ARG A 332 1.17 -27.48 21.12
CA ARG A 332 0.63 -28.83 21.42
C ARG A 332 0.54 -29.11 22.90
N ASP A 333 1.60 -28.84 23.67
CA ASP A 333 1.71 -29.09 25.08
C ASP A 333 1.31 -27.89 25.96
N GLN A 334 0.90 -26.77 25.33
CA GLN A 334 0.42 -25.60 26.07
C GLN A 334 -1.02 -25.81 26.51
N LYS A 335 -1.27 -25.33 27.75
CA LYS A 335 -2.60 -25.38 28.33
C LYS A 335 -3.58 -24.46 27.61
N VAL A 336 -4.77 -24.97 27.36
CA VAL A 336 -5.88 -24.24 26.74
C VAL A 336 -6.32 -23.09 27.61
N ILE A 337 -6.76 -21.98 26.97
CA ILE A 337 -7.28 -20.80 27.65
C ILE A 337 -8.73 -20.58 27.22
N ILE A 338 -9.64 -20.59 28.20
CA ILE A 338 -11.06 -20.29 28.00
C ILE A 338 -11.52 -19.25 29.03
N GLY A 339 -12.10 -18.15 28.56
CA GLY A 339 -12.61 -17.08 29.43
C GLY A 339 -11.54 -16.43 30.32
N GLY A 340 -10.30 -16.39 29.88
CA GLY A 340 -9.15 -15.90 30.63
C GLY A 340 -8.56 -16.89 31.64
N ALA A 341 -9.13 -18.08 31.75
CA ALA A 341 -8.65 -19.12 32.66
C ALA A 341 -7.86 -20.19 31.90
N VAL A 342 -6.76 -20.65 32.51
CA VAL A 342 -5.96 -21.77 32.02
C VAL A 342 -6.64 -23.08 32.42
N MET A 343 -6.93 -23.92 31.42
CA MET A 343 -7.61 -25.21 31.61
C MET A 343 -6.61 -26.34 31.89
N GLU A 344 -7.10 -27.56 32.17
CA GLU A 344 -6.24 -28.72 32.41
C GLU A 344 -5.74 -29.38 31.10
N GLU A 345 -6.55 -29.36 30.05
CA GLU A 345 -6.25 -29.94 28.73
C GLU A 345 -5.26 -29.08 27.96
N CYS A 346 -4.53 -29.70 27.03
CA CYS A 346 -3.58 -29.02 26.13
C CYS A 346 -4.18 -28.89 24.76
N TYR A 347 -3.69 -27.93 23.95
CA TYR A 347 -4.19 -27.74 22.57
C TYR A 347 -4.04 -29.00 21.71
N GLY A 348 -3.04 -29.84 21.98
CA GLY A 348 -2.85 -31.12 21.30
C GLY A 348 -4.00 -32.13 21.48
N ASP A 349 -4.84 -31.96 22.49
CA ASP A 349 -5.96 -32.86 22.78
C ASP A 349 -7.20 -32.60 21.91
N PHE A 350 -7.18 -31.57 21.03
CA PHE A 350 -8.36 -31.05 20.31
C PHE A 350 -8.32 -31.26 18.79
N GLN A 351 -7.60 -32.27 18.30
CA GLN A 351 -7.51 -32.53 16.85
C GLN A 351 -8.87 -32.74 16.19
N ALA A 352 -9.78 -33.49 16.83
CA ALA A 352 -11.11 -33.77 16.28
C ALA A 352 -11.97 -32.50 16.14
N GLU A 353 -11.86 -31.57 17.07
CA GLU A 353 -12.54 -30.29 17.04
C GLU A 353 -11.92 -29.35 16.01
N MET A 354 -10.59 -29.41 15.82
CA MET A 354 -9.89 -28.69 14.77
C MET A 354 -10.32 -29.18 13.39
N ASP A 355 -10.45 -30.48 13.19
CA ASP A 355 -10.95 -31.08 11.94
C ASP A 355 -12.38 -30.64 11.64
N LEU A 356 -13.24 -30.62 12.65
CA LEU A 356 -14.63 -30.15 12.51
C LEU A 356 -14.69 -28.66 12.18
N LEU A 357 -13.88 -27.83 12.83
CA LEU A 357 -13.78 -26.39 12.57
C LEU A 357 -13.35 -26.11 11.11
N ASN A 358 -12.26 -26.75 10.69
CA ASN A 358 -11.67 -26.57 9.38
C ASN A 358 -12.61 -27.07 8.26
N THR A 359 -13.29 -28.20 8.46
CA THR A 359 -14.31 -28.69 7.53
C THR A 359 -15.45 -27.69 7.39
N ALA A 360 -15.97 -27.16 8.49
CA ALA A 360 -17.04 -26.18 8.47
C ALA A 360 -16.60 -24.84 7.83
N PHE A 361 -15.36 -24.42 8.08
CA PHE A 361 -14.76 -23.24 7.45
C PHE A 361 -14.68 -23.39 5.93
N CYS A 362 -14.19 -24.53 5.46
CA CYS A 362 -14.12 -24.85 4.04
C CYS A 362 -15.51 -24.82 3.38
N ASP A 363 -16.51 -25.42 4.02
CA ASP A 363 -17.87 -25.44 3.46
C ASP A 363 -18.49 -24.04 3.38
N VAL A 364 -18.27 -23.16 4.37
CA VAL A 364 -18.68 -21.74 4.32
C VAL A 364 -18.01 -21.00 3.16
N MET A 365 -16.68 -21.16 3.01
CA MET A 365 -15.94 -20.52 1.92
C MET A 365 -16.35 -21.06 0.54
N MET A 366 -16.73 -22.34 0.45
CA MET A 366 -17.17 -22.98 -0.78
C MET A 366 -18.57 -22.51 -1.22
N GLU A 367 -19.47 -22.26 -0.27
CA GLU A 367 -20.82 -21.77 -0.52
C GLU A 367 -20.83 -20.33 -1.06
N GLY A 368 -19.91 -19.49 -0.56
CA GLY A 368 -19.85 -18.08 -0.94
C GLY A 368 -21.04 -17.25 -0.43
N ASP A 369 -21.29 -16.11 -1.08
CA ASP A 369 -22.41 -15.23 -0.78
C ASP A 369 -23.72 -15.74 -1.43
N LYS A 370 -24.81 -14.99 -1.25
CA LYS A 370 -26.13 -15.30 -1.82
C LYS A 370 -26.11 -15.53 -3.34
N GLN A 371 -25.15 -14.95 -4.06
CA GLN A 371 -25.00 -15.07 -5.51
C GLN A 371 -23.96 -16.12 -5.91
N GLY A 372 -23.37 -16.84 -4.93
CA GLY A 372 -22.28 -17.79 -5.16
C GLY A 372 -20.94 -17.10 -5.44
N ARG A 373 -20.79 -15.81 -5.11
CA ARG A 373 -19.49 -15.13 -5.17
C ARG A 373 -18.61 -15.62 -4.06
N VAL A 374 -17.35 -15.85 -4.39
CA VAL A 374 -16.31 -16.23 -3.42
C VAL A 374 -16.02 -15.10 -2.42
N PHE A 375 -15.83 -15.47 -1.16
CA PHE A 375 -15.32 -14.55 -0.16
C PHE A 375 -13.83 -14.29 -0.41
N THR A 376 -13.46 -13.03 -0.62
CA THR A 376 -12.06 -12.64 -0.83
C THR A 376 -11.27 -12.73 0.46
N PHE A 377 -11.92 -12.52 1.60
CA PHE A 377 -11.33 -12.54 2.94
C PHE A 377 -12.16 -13.39 3.92
N PRO A 378 -11.54 -13.92 4.98
CA PRO A 378 -10.09 -13.94 5.24
C PRO A 378 -9.36 -14.88 4.28
N ILE A 379 -8.10 -14.54 3.93
CA ILE A 379 -7.24 -15.43 3.14
C ILE A 379 -6.68 -16.51 4.06
N PRO A 380 -6.98 -17.81 3.85
CA PRO A 380 -6.37 -18.87 4.63
C PRO A 380 -4.98 -19.21 4.11
N THR A 381 -4.00 -19.28 5.01
CA THR A 381 -2.68 -19.83 4.76
C THR A 381 -2.56 -21.18 5.46
N ILE A 382 -2.23 -22.21 4.70
CA ILE A 382 -2.07 -23.58 5.20
C ILE A 382 -0.60 -23.87 5.41
N ASN A 383 -0.25 -24.24 6.64
CA ASN A 383 1.12 -24.65 6.97
C ASN A 383 1.33 -26.12 6.59
N VAL A 384 2.10 -26.36 5.53
CA VAL A 384 2.46 -27.71 5.09
C VAL A 384 3.79 -28.11 5.72
N THR A 385 3.70 -29.00 6.71
CA THR A 385 4.84 -29.51 7.47
C THR A 385 5.10 -30.99 7.19
N ASN A 386 6.15 -31.57 7.76
CA ASN A 386 6.39 -33.01 7.68
C ASN A 386 5.32 -33.84 8.41
N GLU A 387 4.51 -33.24 9.28
CA GLU A 387 3.39 -33.87 9.97
C GLU A 387 2.04 -33.68 9.24
N PHE A 388 2.06 -33.03 8.07
CA PHE A 388 0.86 -32.74 7.28
C PHE A 388 0.22 -34.04 6.74
N GLN A 389 -1.05 -34.24 7.06
CA GLN A 389 -1.81 -35.46 6.78
C GLN A 389 -2.51 -35.38 5.42
N TRP A 390 -1.76 -35.62 4.33
CA TRP A 390 -2.24 -35.50 2.94
C TRP A 390 -3.52 -36.27 2.62
N ASP A 391 -3.75 -37.40 3.29
CA ASP A 391 -4.89 -38.29 3.07
C ASP A 391 -6.05 -38.05 4.04
N SER A 392 -6.00 -36.93 4.80
CA SER A 392 -7.06 -36.53 5.75
C SER A 392 -8.25 -35.95 5.02
N PRO A 393 -9.52 -36.30 5.44
CA PRO A 393 -10.74 -35.69 4.88
C PRO A 393 -10.78 -34.15 4.98
N VAL A 394 -10.08 -33.56 5.95
CA VAL A 394 -9.95 -32.09 6.08
C VAL A 394 -9.10 -31.51 4.98
N VAL A 395 -8.00 -32.19 4.62
CA VAL A 395 -7.16 -31.80 3.49
C VAL A 395 -7.93 -31.89 2.19
N ASP A 396 -8.78 -32.92 2.01
CA ASP A 396 -9.67 -33.03 0.86
C ASP A 396 -10.56 -31.78 0.71
N LYS A 397 -11.14 -31.28 1.79
CA LYS A 397 -11.95 -30.07 1.80
C LYS A 397 -11.15 -28.82 1.37
N PHE A 398 -9.92 -28.66 1.87
CA PHE A 398 -9.06 -27.57 1.41
C PHE A 398 -8.65 -27.72 -0.05
N MET A 399 -8.48 -28.96 -0.55
CA MET A 399 -8.22 -29.20 -1.97
C MET A 399 -9.45 -28.90 -2.84
N GLU A 400 -10.68 -29.22 -2.38
CA GLU A 400 -11.91 -28.84 -3.08
C GLU A 400 -11.98 -27.32 -3.33
N ILE A 401 -11.70 -26.49 -2.30
CA ILE A 401 -11.67 -25.01 -2.43
C ILE A 401 -10.52 -24.58 -3.34
N THR A 402 -9.36 -25.20 -3.19
CA THR A 402 -8.17 -24.90 -4.00
C THR A 402 -8.45 -25.17 -5.47
N CYS A 403 -9.02 -26.32 -5.79
CA CYS A 403 -9.33 -26.72 -7.16
C CYS A 403 -10.38 -25.82 -7.80
N LYS A 404 -11.37 -25.36 -7.03
CA LYS A 404 -12.49 -24.54 -7.54
C LYS A 404 -12.17 -23.07 -7.63
N TYR A 405 -11.62 -22.49 -6.56
CA TYR A 405 -11.43 -21.04 -6.41
C TYR A 405 -9.97 -20.60 -6.24
N GLY A 406 -9.07 -21.50 -5.83
CA GLY A 406 -7.68 -21.16 -5.55
C GLY A 406 -7.50 -20.25 -4.33
N ILE A 407 -8.40 -20.28 -3.35
CA ILE A 407 -8.38 -19.37 -2.20
C ILE A 407 -7.14 -19.57 -1.31
N PRO A 408 -6.78 -20.80 -0.88
CA PRO A 408 -5.69 -21.01 0.06
C PRO A 408 -4.31 -20.69 -0.52
N TYR A 409 -3.43 -20.23 0.36
CA TYR A 409 -1.99 -20.27 0.17
C TYR A 409 -1.42 -21.47 0.91
N PHE A 410 -0.35 -22.05 0.35
CA PHE A 410 0.38 -23.15 0.99
C PHE A 410 1.78 -22.69 1.34
N SER A 411 2.10 -22.69 2.64
CA SER A 411 3.42 -22.36 3.15
C SER A 411 4.25 -23.63 3.32
N ASN A 412 5.43 -23.68 2.68
CA ASN A 412 6.30 -24.85 2.63
C ASN A 412 7.23 -24.91 3.85
N TYR A 413 7.05 -25.91 4.69
CA TYR A 413 7.95 -26.27 5.78
C TYR A 413 8.47 -27.72 5.67
N VAL A 414 8.25 -28.39 4.54
CA VAL A 414 8.72 -29.76 4.27
C VAL A 414 10.18 -29.73 3.87
N ASN A 415 10.50 -29.01 2.79
CA ASN A 415 11.86 -28.81 2.30
C ASN A 415 12.23 -27.34 2.45
N SER A 416 12.52 -26.91 3.66
CA SER A 416 12.71 -25.51 3.99
C SER A 416 13.80 -25.32 5.01
N ASP A 417 14.57 -24.25 4.88
CA ASP A 417 15.58 -23.83 5.86
C ASP A 417 14.96 -23.21 7.13
N LEU A 418 13.64 -22.94 7.14
CA LEU A 418 12.89 -22.47 8.30
C LEU A 418 12.04 -23.60 8.87
N SER A 419 12.00 -23.71 10.18
CA SER A 419 11.03 -24.57 10.88
C SER A 419 9.69 -23.85 11.05
N PRO A 420 8.57 -24.58 11.14
CA PRO A 420 7.26 -23.99 11.44
C PRO A 420 7.24 -23.21 12.78
N GLU A 421 8.17 -23.56 13.67
CA GLU A 421 8.33 -22.96 15.01
C GLU A 421 9.00 -21.57 14.94
N ASP A 422 9.74 -21.32 13.89
CA ASP A 422 10.54 -20.09 13.68
C ASP A 422 9.89 -19.10 12.73
N ALA A 423 8.74 -19.44 12.13
CA ALA A 423 8.13 -18.62 11.10
C ALA A 423 6.68 -18.28 11.45
N LEU A 424 6.32 -17.04 11.24
CA LEU A 424 4.95 -16.57 11.27
C LEU A 424 4.54 -16.17 9.86
N SER A 425 3.40 -16.70 9.43
CA SER A 425 2.81 -16.31 8.17
C SER A 425 1.98 -15.06 8.34
N MET A 426 2.20 -14.08 7.47
CA MET A 426 1.39 -12.88 7.40
C MET A 426 0.72 -12.77 6.03
N CYS A 427 -0.39 -12.05 6.00
CA CYS A 427 -1.23 -11.85 4.83
C CYS A 427 -0.51 -11.32 3.58
N CYS A 428 0.59 -10.59 3.75
CA CYS A 428 1.46 -10.16 2.66
C CYS A 428 2.45 -11.25 2.24
N ARG A 429 2.23 -12.51 2.64
CA ARG A 429 3.15 -13.64 2.40
C ARG A 429 4.51 -13.42 3.08
N LEU A 430 4.55 -12.47 4.01
CA LEU A 430 5.71 -12.16 4.79
C LEU A 430 6.00 -13.37 5.69
N ARG A 431 7.09 -14.06 5.40
CA ARG A 431 7.63 -15.13 6.21
C ARG A 431 8.74 -14.54 7.06
N LEU A 432 8.43 -14.33 8.32
CA LEU A 432 9.38 -13.73 9.25
C LEU A 432 10.24 -14.81 9.88
N ASP A 433 11.56 -14.74 9.63
CA ASP A 433 12.52 -15.54 10.38
C ASP A 433 12.64 -14.99 11.80
N THR A 434 11.96 -15.65 12.73
CA THR A 434 11.98 -15.28 14.15
C THR A 434 13.25 -15.73 14.87
N LYS A 435 14.19 -16.41 14.21
CA LYS A 435 15.48 -16.82 14.81
C LYS A 435 16.26 -15.62 15.31
N GLU A 436 16.26 -14.52 14.56
CA GLU A 436 16.89 -13.28 15.02
C GLU A 436 16.17 -12.61 16.18
N LEU A 437 14.84 -12.66 16.20
CA LEU A 437 14.03 -12.22 17.35
C LEU A 437 14.37 -13.04 18.61
N ARG A 438 14.52 -14.36 18.47
CA ARG A 438 14.90 -15.24 19.58
C ARG A 438 16.32 -14.99 20.07
N LYS A 439 17.29 -14.81 19.19
CA LYS A 439 18.68 -14.51 19.57
C LYS A 439 18.81 -13.21 20.36
N ARG A 440 17.98 -12.21 20.09
CA ARG A 440 17.97 -10.90 20.78
C ARG A 440 17.07 -10.87 22.03
N GLY A 441 16.65 -12.02 22.56
CA GLY A 441 15.92 -12.13 23.82
C GLY A 441 14.40 -11.96 23.71
N GLY A 442 13.85 -11.93 22.50
CA GLY A 442 12.42 -11.77 22.25
C GLY A 442 11.57 -13.04 22.31
N GLY A 443 12.13 -14.20 22.69
CA GLY A 443 11.40 -15.44 22.55
C GLY A 443 11.71 -16.54 23.54
N LEU A 444 11.40 -16.38 24.84
CA LEU A 444 11.43 -17.48 25.78
C LEU A 444 10.11 -18.29 25.79
N PHE A 445 9.06 -17.81 25.12
CA PHE A 445 7.74 -18.44 25.09
C PHE A 445 7.16 -18.37 23.70
N GLY A 446 7.37 -19.41 22.88
CA GLY A 446 6.64 -19.68 21.63
C GLY A 446 6.63 -18.54 20.58
N SER A 447 6.32 -18.85 19.35
CA SER A 447 6.16 -17.91 18.24
C SER A 447 5.59 -16.56 18.69
N ASN A 448 6.37 -15.47 18.52
CA ASN A 448 5.93 -14.14 18.91
C ASN A 448 5.07 -13.53 17.77
N PRO A 449 3.74 -13.59 17.85
CA PRO A 449 2.86 -13.15 16.76
C PRO A 449 2.81 -11.63 16.59
N LEU A 450 3.23 -10.85 17.59
CA LEU A 450 3.19 -9.38 17.57
C LEU A 450 4.32 -8.80 16.72
N THR A 451 4.23 -9.01 15.42
CA THR A 451 5.20 -8.56 14.42
C THR A 451 4.51 -8.11 13.15
N GLY A 452 5.25 -7.48 12.24
CA GLY A 452 4.70 -6.99 11.01
C GLY A 452 5.70 -6.18 10.21
N SER A 453 5.22 -5.20 9.44
CA SER A 453 6.07 -4.26 8.72
C SER A 453 5.69 -2.81 9.04
N ILE A 454 6.70 -2.01 9.36
CA ILE A 454 6.55 -0.55 9.55
C ILE A 454 6.24 0.14 8.23
N GLY A 455 6.90 -0.31 7.16
CA GLY A 455 6.76 0.27 5.85
C GLY A 455 7.47 -0.55 4.79
N VAL A 456 7.08 -0.33 3.55
CA VAL A 456 7.65 -1.01 2.38
C VAL A 456 8.19 0.03 1.40
N VAL A 457 9.38 -0.24 0.88
CA VAL A 457 10.00 0.55 -0.19
C VAL A 457 10.41 -0.38 -1.31
N THR A 458 9.92 -0.15 -2.52
CA THR A 458 10.27 -0.96 -3.71
C THR A 458 11.30 -0.26 -4.56
N LEU A 459 12.42 -0.95 -4.82
CA LEU A 459 13.52 -0.48 -5.67
C LEU A 459 13.18 -0.69 -7.15
N ASN A 460 13.50 0.31 -7.98
CA ASN A 460 13.37 0.24 -9.44
C ASN A 460 14.64 -0.35 -10.06
N LEU A 461 14.69 -1.68 -10.19
CA LEU A 461 15.85 -2.38 -10.75
C LEU A 461 16.06 -2.09 -12.24
N PRO A 462 15.02 -2.06 -13.11
CA PRO A 462 15.19 -1.78 -14.53
C PRO A 462 15.91 -0.46 -14.80
N ARG A 463 15.52 0.63 -14.11
CA ARG A 463 16.19 1.92 -14.26
C ARG A 463 17.64 1.86 -13.77
N ALA A 464 17.88 1.24 -12.63
CA ALA A 464 19.25 1.10 -12.11
C ALA A 464 20.15 0.35 -13.10
N ALA A 465 19.63 -0.70 -13.73
CA ALA A 465 20.30 -1.51 -14.74
C ALA A 465 20.52 -0.75 -16.05
N TYR A 466 19.47 -0.07 -16.56
CA TYR A 466 19.53 0.73 -17.79
C TYR A 466 20.59 1.85 -17.73
N LEU A 467 20.71 2.50 -16.58
CA LEU A 467 21.64 3.63 -16.39
C LEU A 467 23.05 3.18 -16.00
N ALA A 468 23.27 1.90 -15.71
CA ALA A 468 24.54 1.38 -15.28
C ALA A 468 25.48 1.17 -16.48
N ARG A 469 26.75 1.57 -16.33
CA ARG A 469 27.79 1.38 -17.34
C ARG A 469 28.45 0.01 -17.27
N ASP A 470 28.50 -0.55 -16.07
CA ASP A 470 29.10 -1.84 -15.75
C ASP A 470 28.50 -2.38 -14.43
N LYS A 471 28.94 -3.58 -14.02
CA LYS A 471 28.45 -4.23 -12.80
C LYS A 471 28.74 -3.43 -11.53
N GLU A 472 29.87 -2.75 -11.46
CA GLU A 472 30.24 -1.97 -10.28
C GLU A 472 29.37 -0.69 -10.17
N ASP A 473 29.10 -0.01 -11.29
CA ASP A 473 28.17 1.12 -11.34
C ASP A 473 26.75 0.66 -10.97
N TYR A 474 26.31 -0.52 -11.43
CA TYR A 474 25.02 -1.10 -11.03
C TYR A 474 24.94 -1.34 -9.51
N LYS A 475 25.93 -1.98 -8.92
CA LYS A 475 26.00 -2.20 -7.47
C LYS A 475 26.07 -0.90 -6.69
N ALA A 476 26.82 0.10 -7.17
CA ALA A 476 26.85 1.42 -6.54
C ALA A 476 25.50 2.14 -6.55
N ARG A 477 24.74 2.01 -7.66
CA ARG A 477 23.37 2.54 -7.75
C ARG A 477 22.43 1.84 -6.80
N LEU A 478 22.47 0.50 -6.72
CA LEU A 478 21.67 -0.27 -5.77
C LEU A 478 21.98 0.14 -4.32
N ARG A 479 23.26 0.26 -3.96
CA ARG A 479 23.66 0.73 -2.61
C ARG A 479 23.02 2.07 -2.29
N LYS A 480 23.10 3.05 -3.22
CA LYS A 480 22.48 4.35 -3.04
C LYS A 480 20.96 4.26 -2.83
N LEU A 481 20.26 3.44 -3.62
CA LEU A 481 18.82 3.24 -3.48
C LEU A 481 18.47 2.60 -2.14
N VAL A 482 19.25 1.62 -1.70
CA VAL A 482 19.08 0.95 -0.40
C VAL A 482 19.33 1.94 0.76
N ASP A 483 20.33 2.83 0.66
CA ASP A 483 20.57 3.86 1.67
C ASP A 483 19.39 4.84 1.77
N ILE A 484 18.81 5.27 0.65
CA ILE A 484 17.61 6.12 0.63
C ILE A 484 16.42 5.38 1.23
N ALA A 485 16.23 4.09 0.88
CA ALA A 485 15.17 3.25 1.43
C ALA A 485 15.32 3.08 2.94
N LYS A 486 16.54 2.77 3.43
CA LYS A 486 16.87 2.71 4.88
C LYS A 486 16.45 4.00 5.57
N ASN A 487 16.94 5.13 5.09
CA ASN A 487 16.66 6.43 5.71
C ASN A 487 15.16 6.73 5.76
N SER A 488 14.42 6.40 4.71
CA SER A 488 12.97 6.61 4.68
C SER A 488 12.23 5.73 5.71
N LEU A 489 12.64 4.47 5.86
CA LEU A 489 12.04 3.52 6.80
C LEU A 489 12.37 3.86 8.25
N GLU A 490 13.60 4.31 8.55
CA GLU A 490 13.97 4.79 9.87
C GLU A 490 13.20 6.04 10.28
N ILE A 491 13.03 6.99 9.37
CA ILE A 491 12.21 8.18 9.61
C ILE A 491 10.76 7.78 9.86
N LYS A 492 10.19 6.87 9.05
CA LYS A 492 8.84 6.36 9.24
C LYS A 492 8.68 5.67 10.59
N ARG A 493 9.61 4.77 10.96
CA ARG A 493 9.62 4.08 12.24
C ARG A 493 9.61 5.04 13.41
N LYS A 494 10.52 6.00 13.41
CA LYS A 494 10.63 7.04 14.44
C LYS A 494 9.31 7.82 14.56
N THR A 495 8.77 8.26 13.45
CA THR A 495 7.50 9.02 13.42
C THR A 495 6.35 8.22 14.01
N ILE A 496 6.20 6.95 13.61
CA ILE A 496 5.12 6.09 14.10
C ILE A 496 5.30 5.78 15.59
N GLU A 497 6.51 5.50 16.07
CA GLU A 497 6.80 5.27 17.49
C GLU A 497 6.44 6.49 18.34
N GLU A 498 6.86 7.70 17.92
CA GLU A 498 6.53 8.96 18.59
C GLU A 498 5.02 9.20 18.63
N GLN A 499 4.29 8.96 17.53
CA GLN A 499 2.86 9.16 17.47
C GLN A 499 2.09 8.08 18.26
N THR A 500 2.62 6.86 18.36
CA THR A 500 2.06 5.81 19.23
C THR A 500 2.15 6.24 20.70
N ALA A 501 3.31 6.73 21.11
CA ALA A 501 3.50 7.26 22.47
C ALA A 501 2.61 8.49 22.77
N ASN A 502 2.26 9.27 21.74
CA ASN A 502 1.32 10.40 21.81
C ASN A 502 -0.17 9.99 21.77
N GLY A 503 -0.47 8.67 21.70
CA GLY A 503 -1.83 8.14 21.73
C GLY A 503 -2.58 8.14 20.40
N MET A 504 -1.89 8.28 19.26
CA MET A 504 -2.52 8.28 17.94
C MET A 504 -2.98 6.87 17.48
N TYR A 505 -2.38 5.82 18.02
CA TYR A 505 -2.68 4.42 17.70
C TYR A 505 -3.07 3.66 18.98
N PRO A 506 -4.24 3.96 19.57
CA PRO A 506 -4.57 3.48 20.92
C PRO A 506 -4.76 1.96 21.02
N TYR A 507 -5.33 1.31 20.00
CA TYR A 507 -5.49 -0.14 19.99
C TYR A 507 -4.15 -0.85 19.74
N SER A 508 -3.35 -0.39 18.81
CA SER A 508 -2.00 -0.92 18.57
C SER A 508 -1.10 -0.76 19.81
N ALA A 509 -1.16 0.41 20.47
CA ALA A 509 -0.43 0.64 21.72
C ALA A 509 -0.83 -0.37 22.80
N HIS A 510 -2.13 -0.63 22.95
CA HIS A 510 -2.63 -1.62 23.93
C HIS A 510 -2.11 -3.03 23.63
N TYR A 511 -2.26 -3.50 22.40
CA TYR A 511 -1.82 -4.86 22.04
C TYR A 511 -0.29 -5.02 22.00
N LEU A 512 0.46 -3.93 21.83
CA LEU A 512 1.94 -3.93 21.81
C LEU A 512 2.57 -3.52 23.15
N GLU A 513 1.78 -3.32 24.20
CA GLU A 513 2.28 -2.89 25.52
C GLU A 513 3.32 -3.86 26.10
N ASP A 514 3.13 -5.16 25.95
CA ASP A 514 4.10 -6.17 26.36
C ASP A 514 5.42 -6.07 25.59
N VAL A 515 5.37 -5.73 24.32
CA VAL A 515 6.57 -5.48 23.51
C VAL A 515 7.28 -4.25 24.04
N LYS A 516 6.55 -3.16 24.27
CA LYS A 516 7.04 -1.90 24.82
C LYS A 516 7.69 -2.10 26.20
N ALA A 517 7.02 -2.82 27.09
CA ALA A 517 7.53 -3.07 28.44
C ALA A 517 8.86 -3.83 28.44
N ARG A 518 9.05 -4.75 27.49
CA ARG A 518 10.26 -5.58 27.39
C ARG A 518 11.41 -4.90 26.64
N THR A 519 11.10 -4.14 25.60
CA THR A 519 12.10 -3.64 24.63
C THR A 519 12.29 -2.12 24.67
N GLY A 520 11.37 -1.39 25.29
CA GLY A 520 11.35 0.07 25.28
C GLY A 520 10.68 0.71 24.05
N SER A 521 10.24 -0.09 23.06
CA SER A 521 9.59 0.39 21.81
C SER A 521 8.36 -0.45 21.49
N TYR A 522 7.26 0.18 21.06
CA TYR A 522 6.02 -0.53 20.67
C TYR A 522 6.27 -1.40 19.43
N TRP A 523 6.94 -0.85 18.43
CA TRP A 523 7.12 -1.45 17.12
C TRP A 523 8.45 -2.20 16.97
N TYR A 524 9.10 -2.57 18.06
CA TYR A 524 10.42 -3.22 18.05
C TYR A 524 10.46 -4.47 17.17
N ASN A 525 9.43 -5.32 17.23
CA ASN A 525 9.36 -6.57 16.48
C ASN A 525 8.95 -6.40 15.00
N HIS A 526 8.58 -5.17 14.58
CA HIS A 526 8.17 -4.93 13.21
C HIS A 526 9.37 -4.68 12.30
N PHE A 527 9.31 -5.24 11.10
CA PHE A 527 10.37 -5.14 10.10
C PHE A 527 10.28 -3.83 9.31
N ASN A 528 11.41 -3.36 8.85
CA ASN A 528 11.56 -2.40 7.77
C ASN A 528 11.72 -3.21 6.48
N THR A 529 10.81 -3.07 5.52
CA THR A 529 10.75 -3.94 4.34
C THR A 529 11.30 -3.22 3.11
N ILE A 530 12.29 -3.83 2.48
CA ILE A 530 12.82 -3.40 1.18
C ILE A 530 12.39 -4.43 0.16
N GLY A 531 11.70 -3.98 -0.88
CA GLY A 531 11.26 -4.80 -2.00
C GLY A 531 11.91 -4.39 -3.31
N LEU A 532 11.61 -5.10 -4.37
CA LEU A 532 12.12 -4.82 -5.71
C LEU A 532 11.09 -5.15 -6.79
N VAL A 533 11.26 -4.56 -7.97
CA VAL A 533 10.42 -4.83 -9.14
C VAL A 533 11.28 -4.90 -10.39
N GLY A 534 10.85 -5.72 -11.36
CA GLY A 534 11.40 -5.71 -12.71
C GLY A 534 12.78 -6.38 -12.87
N MET A 535 13.06 -7.47 -12.13
CA MET A 535 14.33 -8.19 -12.33
C MET A 535 14.50 -8.67 -13.77
N ASN A 536 13.42 -9.14 -14.39
CA ASN A 536 13.46 -9.55 -15.79
C ASN A 536 13.87 -8.39 -16.71
N GLU A 537 13.25 -7.23 -16.56
CA GLU A 537 13.57 -6.04 -17.34
C GLU A 537 14.94 -5.46 -16.97
N ALA A 538 15.44 -5.66 -15.76
CA ALA A 538 16.81 -5.33 -15.39
C ALA A 538 17.81 -6.20 -16.17
N CYS A 539 17.56 -7.49 -16.28
CA CYS A 539 18.37 -8.39 -17.11
C CYS A 539 18.36 -7.96 -18.58
N LEU A 540 17.20 -7.69 -19.15
CA LEU A 540 17.05 -7.24 -20.54
C LEU A 540 17.80 -5.93 -20.80
N ASN A 541 17.68 -4.94 -19.93
CA ASN A 541 18.31 -3.63 -20.07
C ASN A 541 19.84 -3.66 -19.85
N PHE A 542 20.35 -4.58 -19.04
CA PHE A 542 21.78 -4.65 -18.72
C PHE A 542 22.54 -5.69 -19.53
N LEU A 543 21.95 -6.88 -19.71
CA LEU A 543 22.60 -8.01 -20.38
C LEU A 543 22.14 -8.19 -21.85
N GLY A 544 20.99 -7.64 -22.22
CA GLY A 544 20.28 -7.96 -23.47
C GLY A 544 19.69 -9.38 -23.47
N LYS A 545 19.57 -10.01 -22.30
CA LYS A 545 19.03 -11.37 -22.09
C LYS A 545 18.01 -11.31 -20.97
N ASP A 546 16.98 -12.15 -21.02
CA ASP A 546 15.94 -12.21 -20.01
C ASP A 546 16.32 -13.07 -18.80
N LEU A 547 15.49 -13.06 -17.78
CA LEU A 547 15.68 -13.79 -16.51
C LEU A 547 15.62 -15.31 -16.70
N THR A 548 15.10 -15.83 -17.80
CA THR A 548 14.97 -17.28 -18.06
C THR A 548 16.28 -17.90 -18.53
N THR A 549 17.22 -17.10 -19.01
CA THR A 549 18.54 -17.54 -19.46
C THR A 549 19.49 -17.82 -18.29
N PRO A 550 20.48 -18.71 -18.45
CA PRO A 550 21.48 -18.97 -17.40
C PRO A 550 22.20 -17.70 -16.91
N GLU A 551 22.51 -16.77 -17.83
CA GLU A 551 23.15 -15.50 -17.49
C GLU A 551 22.19 -14.56 -16.75
N GLY A 552 20.90 -14.54 -17.11
CA GLY A 552 19.86 -13.79 -16.39
C GLY A 552 19.65 -14.35 -14.99
N GLN A 553 19.59 -15.69 -14.84
CA GLN A 553 19.51 -16.34 -13.53
C GLN A 553 20.71 -15.98 -12.64
N ALA A 554 21.93 -16.09 -13.17
CA ALA A 554 23.13 -15.71 -12.43
C ALA A 554 23.14 -14.25 -12.01
N PHE A 555 22.71 -13.32 -12.89
CA PHE A 555 22.59 -11.91 -12.57
C PHE A 555 21.52 -11.64 -11.50
N GLY A 556 20.37 -12.30 -11.60
CA GLY A 556 19.30 -12.22 -10.61
C GLY A 556 19.75 -12.66 -9.22
N LEU A 557 20.41 -13.82 -9.13
CA LEU A 557 20.95 -14.36 -7.88
C LEU A 557 22.03 -13.44 -7.29
N GLU A 558 23.00 -12.99 -8.11
CA GLU A 558 24.05 -12.05 -7.67
C GLU A 558 23.44 -10.74 -7.13
N THR A 559 22.39 -10.22 -7.78
CA THR A 559 21.70 -9.02 -7.33
C THR A 559 21.00 -9.23 -5.99
N LEU A 560 20.27 -10.35 -5.83
CA LEU A 560 19.60 -10.67 -4.58
C LEU A 560 20.57 -10.89 -3.41
N ASP A 561 21.67 -11.61 -3.65
CA ASP A 561 22.70 -11.83 -2.64
C ASP A 561 23.35 -10.51 -2.22
N TYR A 562 23.67 -9.63 -3.17
CA TYR A 562 24.19 -8.31 -2.84
C TYR A 562 23.21 -7.46 -2.03
N LEU A 563 21.91 -7.45 -2.37
CA LEU A 563 20.89 -6.75 -1.59
C LEU A 563 20.77 -7.33 -0.17
N ARG A 564 20.86 -8.65 0.00
CA ARG A 564 20.86 -9.30 1.32
C ARG A 564 22.06 -8.90 2.16
N GLU A 565 23.25 -8.83 1.58
CA GLU A 565 24.48 -8.35 2.26
C GLU A 565 24.26 -6.90 2.76
N LEU A 566 23.74 -6.01 1.91
CA LEU A 566 23.46 -4.63 2.30
C LEU A 566 22.43 -4.56 3.44
N ILE A 567 21.36 -5.34 3.36
CA ILE A 567 20.30 -5.38 4.37
C ILE A 567 20.83 -5.92 5.70
N SER A 568 21.68 -6.95 5.66
CA SER A 568 22.32 -7.49 6.88
C SER A 568 23.20 -6.43 7.56
N ALA A 569 24.02 -5.70 6.79
CA ALA A 569 24.82 -4.61 7.32
C ALA A 569 23.98 -3.49 7.95
N ILE A 570 22.85 -3.15 7.33
CA ILE A 570 21.90 -2.17 7.86
C ILE A 570 21.27 -2.63 9.18
N GLN A 571 20.91 -3.90 9.31
CA GLN A 571 20.41 -4.45 10.57
C GLN A 571 21.43 -4.33 11.71
N GLU A 572 22.73 -4.57 11.40
CA GLU A 572 23.80 -4.41 12.38
C GLU A 572 24.02 -2.93 12.76
N GLU A 573 23.95 -2.03 11.76
CA GLU A 573 24.12 -0.58 11.96
C GLU A 573 22.98 0.01 12.81
N THR A 574 21.72 -0.30 12.48
CA THR A 574 20.54 0.35 13.07
C THR A 574 20.02 -0.34 14.33
N GLY A 575 20.29 -1.63 14.48
CA GLY A 575 19.69 -2.47 15.51
C GLY A 575 18.23 -2.85 15.25
N HIS A 576 17.64 -2.39 14.14
CA HIS A 576 16.26 -2.72 13.74
C HIS A 576 16.21 -3.91 12.78
N PHE A 577 15.06 -4.56 12.70
CA PHE A 577 14.85 -5.66 11.77
C PHE A 577 14.57 -5.14 10.36
N TYR A 578 15.20 -5.76 9.38
CA TYR A 578 15.00 -5.53 7.96
C TYR A 578 14.77 -6.84 7.23
N ASN A 579 14.01 -6.80 6.15
CA ASN A 579 13.85 -7.95 5.26
C ASN A 579 13.82 -7.51 3.79
N LEU A 580 14.12 -8.49 2.92
CA LEU A 580 13.99 -8.38 1.47
C LEU A 580 12.72 -9.10 1.05
N GLU A 581 11.81 -8.41 0.36
CA GLU A 581 10.50 -8.92 -0.03
C GLU A 581 10.31 -8.92 -1.55
N ALA A 582 9.69 -9.98 -2.06
CA ALA A 582 9.10 -9.96 -3.40
C ALA A 582 7.80 -9.16 -3.36
N THR A 583 7.90 -7.84 -3.34
CA THR A 583 6.76 -6.95 -3.14
C THR A 583 5.66 -7.19 -4.17
N PRO A 584 4.39 -7.34 -3.78
CA PRO A 584 3.27 -7.39 -4.71
C PRO A 584 3.02 -6.00 -5.29
N ALA A 585 3.79 -5.63 -6.30
CA ALA A 585 3.86 -4.28 -6.85
C ALA A 585 2.75 -4.02 -7.87
N GLU A 586 1.48 -3.98 -7.45
CA GLU A 586 0.35 -3.75 -8.36
C GLU A 586 0.48 -2.44 -9.16
N GLY A 587 0.09 -1.33 -8.56
CA GLY A 587 0.16 -0.01 -9.17
C GLY A 587 1.60 0.48 -9.34
N THR A 588 2.52 0.02 -8.48
CA THR A 588 3.93 0.40 -8.51
C THR A 588 4.62 -0.05 -9.80
N SER A 589 4.36 -1.28 -10.26
CA SER A 589 4.95 -1.83 -11.49
C SER A 589 4.58 -0.99 -12.72
N TYR A 590 3.32 -0.59 -12.84
CA TYR A 590 2.82 0.29 -13.89
C TYR A 590 3.40 1.70 -13.76
N ARG A 591 3.31 2.29 -12.56
CA ARG A 591 3.77 3.66 -12.30
C ARG A 591 5.25 3.84 -12.65
N LEU A 592 6.12 2.92 -12.21
CA LEU A 592 7.56 3.03 -12.44
C LEU A 592 7.89 2.85 -13.93
N ALA A 593 7.28 1.88 -14.60
CA ALA A 593 7.47 1.66 -16.02
C ALA A 593 7.01 2.86 -16.86
N GLN A 594 5.87 3.46 -16.50
CA GLN A 594 5.37 4.68 -17.18
C GLN A 594 6.34 5.86 -17.02
N LEU A 595 6.79 6.15 -15.80
CA LEU A 595 7.75 7.21 -15.53
C LEU A 595 9.09 6.98 -16.24
N ASP A 596 9.49 5.72 -16.39
CA ASP A 596 10.71 5.36 -17.09
C ASP A 596 10.58 5.54 -18.59
N LYS A 597 9.47 5.10 -19.20
CA LYS A 597 9.19 5.31 -20.63
C LYS A 597 9.10 6.79 -20.99
N ASP A 598 8.47 7.60 -20.14
CA ASP A 598 8.37 9.04 -20.35
C ASP A 598 9.74 9.72 -20.33
N ARG A 599 10.66 9.23 -19.51
CA ARG A 599 12.00 9.82 -19.34
C ARG A 599 13.07 9.19 -20.21
N TYR A 600 12.96 7.90 -20.48
CA TYR A 600 13.90 7.10 -21.24
C TYR A 600 13.14 6.23 -22.25
N PRO A 601 12.77 6.76 -23.43
CA PRO A 601 11.93 6.04 -24.39
C PRO A 601 12.47 4.67 -24.80
N GLU A 602 13.80 4.49 -24.80
CA GLU A 602 14.48 3.27 -25.21
C GLU A 602 14.54 2.21 -24.09
N ILE A 603 14.15 2.52 -22.84
CA ILE A 603 14.18 1.53 -21.75
C ILE A 603 13.23 0.37 -22.05
N ILE A 604 13.69 -0.84 -21.83
CA ILE A 604 12.87 -2.03 -22.05
C ILE A 604 11.93 -2.22 -20.87
N THR A 605 10.64 -2.38 -21.17
CA THR A 605 9.57 -2.69 -20.23
C THR A 605 8.81 -3.90 -20.71
N ALA A 606 8.06 -4.57 -19.85
CA ALA A 606 7.03 -5.50 -20.26
C ALA A 606 5.79 -4.74 -20.78
N GLY A 607 4.86 -5.47 -21.42
CA GLY A 607 3.66 -4.95 -22.03
C GLY A 607 3.85 -4.51 -23.48
N GLU A 608 2.82 -4.74 -24.30
CA GLU A 608 2.79 -4.34 -25.71
C GLU A 608 2.11 -3.00 -25.90
N GLU A 609 0.95 -2.79 -25.26
CA GLU A 609 0.15 -1.58 -25.34
C GLU A 609 0.35 -0.67 -24.13
N VAL A 610 0.51 -1.27 -22.94
CA VAL A 610 0.64 -0.56 -21.68
C VAL A 610 1.91 -1.03 -20.96
N PRO A 611 2.89 -0.12 -20.72
CA PRO A 611 4.14 -0.52 -20.08
C PRO A 611 3.90 -0.90 -18.60
N TYR A 612 4.53 -2.00 -18.18
CA TYR A 612 4.63 -2.39 -16.78
C TYR A 612 5.98 -3.09 -16.54
N TYR A 613 6.35 -3.29 -15.29
CA TYR A 613 7.49 -4.11 -14.90
C TYR A 613 7.01 -5.43 -14.33
N THR A 614 7.68 -6.51 -14.69
CA THR A 614 7.43 -7.84 -14.13
C THR A 614 7.60 -7.79 -12.61
N ASN A 615 6.72 -8.48 -11.89
CA ASN A 615 6.70 -8.45 -10.44
C ASN A 615 7.96 -9.10 -9.86
N SER A 616 8.71 -8.38 -9.04
CA SER A 616 9.91 -8.86 -8.33
C SER A 616 10.87 -9.65 -9.22
N THR A 617 11.11 -10.93 -8.91
CA THR A 617 11.91 -11.88 -9.71
C THR A 617 11.05 -12.94 -10.40
N GLN A 618 9.74 -12.67 -10.57
CA GLN A 618 8.88 -13.59 -11.31
C GLN A 618 9.29 -13.68 -12.78
N LEU A 619 8.99 -14.81 -13.41
CA LEU A 619 9.16 -14.95 -14.85
C LEU A 619 8.17 -14.07 -15.60
N PRO A 620 8.49 -13.67 -16.86
CA PRO A 620 7.51 -13.04 -17.72
C PRO A 620 6.26 -13.90 -17.85
N VAL A 621 5.07 -13.29 -17.67
CA VAL A 621 3.80 -14.03 -17.60
C VAL A 621 3.44 -14.80 -18.88
N GLY A 622 4.08 -14.47 -19.99
CA GLY A 622 3.91 -15.15 -21.27
C GLY A 622 5.02 -16.17 -21.61
N PHE A 623 5.91 -16.47 -20.67
CA PHE A 623 7.09 -17.29 -20.96
C PHE A 623 6.73 -18.76 -21.21
N THR A 624 6.18 -19.45 -20.25
CA THR A 624 5.88 -20.89 -20.34
C THR A 624 4.52 -21.25 -19.78
N ASP A 625 3.98 -22.37 -20.20
CA ASP A 625 2.79 -23.03 -19.64
C ASP A 625 3.17 -24.31 -18.86
N ASP A 626 4.49 -24.64 -18.78
CA ASP A 626 5.02 -25.75 -17.99
C ASP A 626 5.27 -25.31 -16.53
N ILE A 627 4.60 -25.99 -15.60
CA ILE A 627 4.72 -25.76 -14.16
C ILE A 627 6.12 -26.10 -13.66
N PHE A 628 6.69 -27.20 -14.11
CA PHE A 628 7.98 -27.67 -13.60
C PHE A 628 9.14 -26.84 -14.12
N GLU A 629 9.10 -26.40 -15.37
CA GLU A 629 10.07 -25.43 -15.90
C GLU A 629 10.03 -24.13 -15.08
N THR A 630 8.82 -23.68 -14.70
CA THR A 630 8.68 -22.50 -13.82
C THR A 630 9.25 -22.75 -12.43
N LEU A 631 8.98 -23.90 -11.82
CA LEU A 631 9.50 -24.26 -10.50
C LEU A 631 11.04 -24.32 -10.50
N ASP A 632 11.62 -24.95 -11.52
CA ASP A 632 13.09 -25.06 -11.68
C ASP A 632 13.76 -23.67 -11.75
N LEU A 633 13.19 -22.73 -12.51
CA LEU A 633 13.74 -21.39 -12.68
C LEU A 633 13.46 -20.46 -11.48
N GLN A 634 12.43 -20.73 -10.69
CA GLN A 634 12.03 -19.85 -9.60
C GLN A 634 12.53 -20.27 -8.22
N ASP A 635 12.84 -21.55 -8.01
CA ASP A 635 13.13 -22.09 -6.68
C ASP A 635 14.26 -21.34 -5.96
N GLU A 636 15.42 -21.22 -6.61
CA GLU A 636 16.58 -20.58 -6.01
C GLU A 636 16.36 -19.07 -5.79
N LEU A 637 15.73 -18.39 -6.76
CA LEU A 637 15.41 -16.97 -6.66
C LEU A 637 14.44 -16.69 -5.51
N GLN A 638 13.39 -17.50 -5.36
CA GLN A 638 12.38 -17.34 -4.31
C GLN A 638 12.96 -17.59 -2.91
N CYS A 639 13.96 -18.48 -2.80
CA CYS A 639 14.65 -18.76 -1.54
C CYS A 639 15.56 -17.63 -1.05
N LYS A 640 15.91 -16.67 -1.93
CA LYS A 640 16.75 -15.51 -1.53
C LYS A 640 16.00 -14.47 -0.73
N TYR A 641 14.67 -14.44 -0.78
CA TYR A 641 13.89 -13.48 -0.02
C TYR A 641 13.83 -13.85 1.46
N THR A 642 14.12 -12.87 2.31
CA THR A 642 14.04 -13.00 3.78
C THR A 642 12.70 -12.49 4.33
N GLY A 643 11.90 -11.88 3.48
CA GLY A 643 10.53 -11.45 3.71
C GLY A 643 9.52 -12.28 2.91
N GLY A 644 8.48 -11.62 2.43
CA GLY A 644 7.40 -12.28 1.68
C GLY A 644 7.78 -12.61 0.25
N THR A 645 7.38 -13.79 -0.19
CA THR A 645 7.35 -14.17 -1.61
C THR A 645 6.31 -15.26 -1.83
N VAL A 646 5.80 -15.39 -3.06
CA VAL A 646 4.90 -16.48 -3.46
C VAL A 646 5.00 -16.73 -4.94
N LEU A 647 4.92 -17.99 -5.32
CA LEU A 647 4.70 -18.39 -6.70
C LEU A 647 3.22 -18.71 -6.92
N HIS A 648 2.59 -17.98 -7.84
CA HIS A 648 1.22 -18.23 -8.26
C HIS A 648 1.21 -19.05 -9.54
N LEU A 649 0.65 -20.25 -9.47
CA LEU A 649 0.39 -21.05 -10.66
C LEU A 649 -0.99 -20.70 -11.22
N TYR A 650 -1.02 -19.93 -12.30
CA TYR A 650 -2.24 -19.44 -12.94
C TYR A 650 -2.78 -20.49 -13.91
N LEU A 651 -3.90 -21.12 -13.54
CA LEU A 651 -4.55 -22.15 -14.33
C LEU A 651 -5.69 -21.56 -15.17
N GLY A 652 -5.94 -22.16 -16.35
CA GLY A 652 -6.99 -21.68 -17.27
C GLY A 652 -8.39 -21.95 -16.75
N GLU A 653 -8.57 -23.02 -16.00
CA GLU A 653 -9.86 -23.49 -15.50
C GLU A 653 -9.73 -24.21 -14.15
N GLN A 654 -10.83 -24.68 -13.63
CA GLN A 654 -10.90 -25.49 -12.41
C GLN A 654 -10.13 -26.81 -12.56
N ILE A 655 -9.41 -27.22 -11.52
CA ILE A 655 -8.83 -28.56 -11.42
C ILE A 655 -9.99 -29.54 -11.12
N ARG A 656 -10.16 -30.56 -11.95
CA ARG A 656 -11.30 -31.48 -11.83
C ARG A 656 -11.10 -32.55 -10.76
N ASP A 657 -9.86 -32.94 -10.51
CA ASP A 657 -9.50 -34.00 -9.57
C ASP A 657 -8.60 -33.43 -8.45
N ILE A 658 -9.08 -33.52 -7.20
CA ILE A 658 -8.32 -33.07 -6.01
C ILE A 658 -7.00 -33.83 -5.83
N GLU A 659 -6.93 -35.10 -6.28
CA GLU A 659 -5.70 -35.90 -6.19
C GLU A 659 -4.60 -35.36 -7.09
N VAL A 660 -4.94 -34.73 -8.22
CA VAL A 660 -3.98 -34.04 -9.07
C VAL A 660 -3.39 -32.84 -8.32
N ALA A 661 -4.21 -32.03 -7.65
CA ALA A 661 -3.76 -30.90 -6.85
C ALA A 661 -2.85 -31.36 -5.68
N LYS A 662 -3.26 -32.40 -4.95
CA LYS A 662 -2.46 -32.99 -3.87
C LYS A 662 -1.09 -33.48 -4.38
N LYS A 663 -1.07 -34.23 -5.47
CA LYS A 663 0.18 -34.75 -6.07
C LYS A 663 1.10 -33.61 -6.49
N LEU A 664 0.55 -32.57 -7.12
CA LEU A 664 1.31 -31.40 -7.54
C LEU A 664 1.96 -30.70 -6.34
N LEU A 665 1.16 -30.32 -5.34
CA LEU A 665 1.65 -29.65 -4.13
C LEU A 665 2.67 -30.51 -3.37
N ARG A 666 2.37 -31.80 -3.20
CA ARG A 666 3.25 -32.74 -2.52
C ARG A 666 4.60 -32.87 -3.22
N ARG A 667 4.61 -33.03 -4.56
CA ARG A 667 5.84 -33.08 -5.35
C ARG A 667 6.59 -31.76 -5.31
N ALA A 668 5.89 -30.63 -5.44
CA ALA A 668 6.50 -29.31 -5.34
C ALA A 668 7.23 -29.16 -4.00
N PHE A 669 6.58 -29.43 -2.86
CA PHE A 669 7.19 -29.24 -1.55
C PHE A 669 8.23 -30.29 -1.15
N GLN A 670 8.21 -31.46 -1.76
CA GLN A 670 9.27 -32.47 -1.55
C GLN A 670 10.54 -32.15 -2.33
N ASN A 671 10.42 -31.55 -3.52
CA ASN A 671 11.57 -31.35 -4.42
C ASN A 671 12.09 -29.91 -4.43
N TYR A 672 11.24 -28.91 -4.10
CA TYR A 672 11.59 -27.50 -4.15
C TYR A 672 11.53 -26.86 -2.76
N LYS A 673 12.34 -25.82 -2.57
CA LYS A 673 12.47 -25.06 -1.32
C LYS A 673 11.62 -23.79 -1.29
N LEU A 674 10.99 -23.42 -2.42
CA LEU A 674 10.20 -22.19 -2.50
C LEU A 674 9.24 -22.03 -1.31
N PRO A 675 9.19 -20.84 -0.69
CA PRO A 675 8.49 -20.66 0.58
C PRO A 675 6.97 -20.78 0.51
N TYR A 676 6.36 -20.29 -0.59
CA TYR A 676 4.91 -20.25 -0.78
C TYR A 676 4.50 -20.60 -2.19
N LEU A 677 3.42 -21.35 -2.29
CA LEU A 677 2.79 -21.72 -3.55
C LEU A 677 1.28 -21.51 -3.47
N SER A 678 0.67 -21.10 -4.57
CA SER A 678 -0.79 -21.14 -4.72
C SER A 678 -1.18 -21.66 -6.09
N LEU A 679 -2.22 -22.49 -6.13
CA LEU A 679 -2.89 -22.89 -7.36
C LEU A 679 -4.02 -21.89 -7.60
N THR A 680 -4.05 -21.26 -8.77
CA THR A 680 -4.97 -20.16 -9.05
C THR A 680 -5.76 -20.45 -10.34
N PRO A 681 -6.88 -21.17 -10.26
CA PRO A 681 -7.77 -21.35 -11.39
C PRO A 681 -8.43 -20.01 -11.78
N THR A 682 -8.77 -19.89 -13.06
CA THR A 682 -9.63 -18.82 -13.56
C THR A 682 -11.09 -19.32 -13.56
N PHE A 683 -12.01 -18.50 -13.09
CA PHE A 683 -13.43 -18.81 -13.08
C PHE A 683 -14.26 -17.55 -13.34
N SER A 684 -15.54 -17.74 -13.68
CA SER A 684 -16.45 -16.63 -13.90
C SER A 684 -17.69 -16.76 -13.02
N VAL A 685 -18.33 -15.63 -12.73
CA VAL A 685 -19.56 -15.57 -11.93
C VAL A 685 -20.64 -14.83 -12.71
N CYS A 686 -21.70 -15.54 -13.07
CA CYS A 686 -22.89 -14.96 -13.68
C CYS A 686 -23.88 -14.52 -12.59
N PRO A 687 -24.52 -13.34 -12.70
CA PRO A 687 -25.53 -12.90 -11.74
C PRO A 687 -26.73 -13.85 -11.57
N GLU A 688 -27.08 -14.61 -12.62
CA GLU A 688 -28.23 -15.54 -12.62
C GLU A 688 -27.83 -17.00 -12.39
N HIS A 689 -26.67 -17.42 -12.94
CA HIS A 689 -26.27 -18.84 -12.91
C HIS A 689 -25.14 -19.14 -11.94
N GLY A 690 -24.58 -18.11 -11.26
CA GLY A 690 -23.49 -18.27 -10.31
C GLY A 690 -22.17 -18.66 -10.97
N TYR A 691 -21.46 -19.61 -10.36
CA TYR A 691 -20.13 -20.07 -10.76
C TYR A 691 -20.08 -20.74 -12.15
N ILE A 692 -19.08 -20.37 -12.94
CA ILE A 692 -18.76 -20.97 -14.25
C ILE A 692 -17.25 -21.23 -14.28
N SER A 693 -16.82 -22.45 -14.60
CA SER A 693 -15.38 -22.77 -14.74
C SER A 693 -14.79 -22.08 -15.96
N GLY A 694 -13.56 -21.54 -15.82
CA GLY A 694 -12.85 -20.88 -16.90
C GLY A 694 -13.23 -19.42 -17.11
N GLU A 695 -12.71 -18.85 -18.19
CA GLU A 695 -12.83 -17.44 -18.55
C GLU A 695 -14.03 -17.20 -19.46
N HIS A 696 -15.07 -16.58 -18.93
CA HIS A 696 -16.29 -16.25 -19.65
C HIS A 696 -16.73 -14.82 -19.30
N PHE A 697 -16.45 -13.85 -20.16
CA PHE A 697 -16.96 -12.46 -20.00
C PHE A 697 -18.45 -12.37 -20.27
N THR A 698 -18.99 -13.36 -20.96
CA THR A 698 -20.43 -13.51 -21.23
C THR A 698 -20.85 -14.91 -20.81
N CYS A 699 -21.93 -15.01 -20.04
CA CYS A 699 -22.46 -16.30 -19.59
C CYS A 699 -22.88 -17.18 -20.78
N PRO A 700 -22.35 -18.40 -20.93
CA PRO A 700 -22.68 -19.26 -22.04
C PRO A 700 -24.15 -19.74 -22.01
N THR A 701 -24.83 -19.64 -20.86
CA THR A 701 -26.22 -20.11 -20.68
C THR A 701 -27.24 -19.01 -20.96
N CYS A 702 -27.05 -17.79 -20.47
CA CYS A 702 -28.05 -16.71 -20.57
C CYS A 702 -27.60 -15.50 -21.38
N GLY A 703 -26.33 -15.42 -21.77
CA GLY A 703 -25.80 -14.30 -22.53
C GLY A 703 -25.55 -13.00 -21.71
N HIS A 704 -25.83 -13.00 -20.40
CA HIS A 704 -25.51 -11.85 -19.55
C HIS A 704 -24.02 -11.71 -19.33
N GLU A 705 -23.58 -10.50 -19.05
CA GLU A 705 -22.20 -10.21 -18.63
C GLU A 705 -21.86 -10.98 -17.35
N ALA A 706 -20.69 -11.60 -17.30
CA ALA A 706 -20.19 -12.36 -16.17
C ALA A 706 -18.86 -11.77 -15.68
N GLU A 707 -18.66 -11.78 -14.37
CA GLU A 707 -17.40 -11.35 -13.74
C GLU A 707 -16.36 -12.45 -13.89
N VAL A 708 -15.22 -12.17 -14.54
CA VAL A 708 -14.08 -13.09 -14.62
C VAL A 708 -13.18 -12.89 -13.43
N TRP A 709 -12.94 -13.93 -12.65
CA TRP A 709 -12.20 -13.90 -11.41
C TRP A 709 -10.86 -14.63 -11.50
N THR A 710 -9.78 -13.98 -11.06
CA THR A 710 -8.45 -14.56 -10.86
C THR A 710 -7.67 -13.74 -9.86
N ARG A 711 -6.47 -14.18 -9.49
CA ARG A 711 -5.58 -13.36 -8.65
C ARG A 711 -4.94 -12.25 -9.48
N VAL A 712 -4.98 -11.04 -8.94
CA VAL A 712 -4.21 -9.93 -9.52
C VAL A 712 -2.74 -10.07 -9.18
N VAL A 713 -2.40 -10.09 -7.90
CA VAL A 713 -1.07 -10.41 -7.37
C VAL A 713 -1.19 -11.26 -6.10
N GLY A 714 -2.03 -10.85 -5.15
CA GLY A 714 -2.11 -11.48 -3.84
C GLY A 714 -3.51 -11.93 -3.41
N TYR A 715 -4.56 -11.48 -4.08
CA TYR A 715 -5.95 -11.80 -3.74
C TYR A 715 -6.81 -11.90 -4.99
N LEU A 716 -7.94 -12.59 -4.86
CA LEU A 716 -8.88 -12.81 -5.96
C LEU A 716 -9.69 -11.54 -6.23
N ARG A 717 -9.93 -11.29 -7.53
CA ARG A 717 -10.65 -10.09 -7.98
C ARG A 717 -11.23 -10.28 -9.38
N PRO A 718 -12.34 -9.60 -9.70
CA PRO A 718 -12.79 -9.50 -11.09
C PRO A 718 -11.73 -8.80 -11.96
N VAL A 719 -11.43 -9.41 -13.11
CA VAL A 719 -10.47 -8.86 -14.09
C VAL A 719 -10.92 -7.48 -14.60
N GLN A 720 -12.23 -7.26 -14.71
CA GLN A 720 -12.84 -5.98 -15.10
C GLN A 720 -12.47 -4.83 -14.15
N ASN A 721 -12.05 -5.15 -12.94
CA ASN A 721 -11.61 -4.17 -11.95
C ASN A 721 -10.09 -3.95 -11.92
N PHE A 722 -9.32 -4.60 -12.78
CA PHE A 722 -7.87 -4.41 -12.84
C PHE A 722 -7.53 -3.02 -13.38
N HIS A 723 -6.46 -2.40 -12.85
CA HIS A 723 -5.91 -1.20 -13.47
C HIS A 723 -5.18 -1.55 -14.78
N LYS A 724 -4.92 -0.53 -15.61
CA LYS A 724 -4.39 -0.73 -16.98
C LYS A 724 -3.18 -1.66 -17.08
N GLY A 725 -2.18 -1.47 -16.20
CA GLY A 725 -0.96 -2.32 -16.22
C GLY A 725 -1.24 -3.78 -15.86
N LYS A 726 -2.16 -4.06 -14.92
CA LYS A 726 -2.53 -5.43 -14.55
C LYS A 726 -3.51 -6.07 -15.55
N ALA A 727 -4.33 -5.28 -16.22
CA ALA A 727 -5.15 -5.75 -17.33
C ALA A 727 -4.26 -6.19 -18.51
N GLU A 728 -3.20 -5.44 -18.81
CA GLU A 728 -2.22 -5.79 -19.82
C GLU A 728 -1.43 -7.05 -19.45
N GLU A 729 -0.96 -7.15 -18.21
CA GLU A 729 -0.31 -8.36 -17.71
C GLU A 729 -1.21 -9.58 -17.84
N TYR A 730 -2.50 -9.44 -17.48
CA TYR A 730 -3.48 -10.54 -17.61
C TYR A 730 -3.69 -10.95 -19.07
N ARG A 731 -3.76 -9.99 -19.99
CA ARG A 731 -3.90 -10.24 -21.43
C ARG A 731 -2.75 -11.07 -22.00
N LEU A 732 -1.55 -10.84 -21.50
CA LEU A 732 -0.32 -11.51 -21.96
C LEU A 732 -0.03 -12.81 -21.20
N ARG A 733 -0.82 -13.12 -20.16
CA ARG A 733 -0.57 -14.25 -19.26
C ARG A 733 -0.85 -15.59 -19.96
N LYS A 734 0.18 -16.44 -20.07
CA LYS A 734 -0.02 -17.85 -20.34
C LYS A 734 -0.58 -18.56 -19.11
N LYS A 735 -1.49 -19.48 -19.33
CA LYS A 735 -2.10 -20.29 -18.28
C LYS A 735 -1.40 -21.64 -18.25
N TYR A 736 -0.99 -22.06 -17.07
CA TYR A 736 -0.32 -23.35 -16.90
C TYR A 736 -1.23 -24.50 -17.23
N ILE A 737 -0.65 -25.55 -17.83
CA ILE A 737 -1.28 -26.81 -18.18
C ILE A 737 -0.90 -27.85 -17.12
N LEU A 738 -1.90 -28.60 -16.63
CA LEU A 738 -1.64 -29.67 -15.68
C LEU A 738 -1.16 -30.91 -16.45
N PRO A 739 0.05 -31.41 -16.19
CA PRO A 739 0.69 -32.44 -17.02
C PRO A 739 -0.01 -33.80 -17.03
N TRP A 740 -1.07 -33.97 -16.23
CA TRP A 740 -1.83 -35.22 -16.14
C TRP A 740 -3.22 -35.15 -16.81
N GLU A 741 -3.59 -34.00 -17.37
CA GLU A 741 -4.84 -33.84 -18.12
C GLU A 741 -4.67 -34.25 -19.60
N GLU A 742 -3.45 -34.29 -20.14
CA GLU A 742 -3.16 -34.74 -21.52
C GLU A 742 -3.34 -36.25 -21.73
N GLU A 743 -3.27 -37.07 -20.67
CA GLU A 743 -3.49 -38.53 -20.77
C GLU A 743 -4.99 -38.94 -20.69
N ALA A 744 -5.88 -37.97 -20.49
CA ALA A 744 -7.33 -38.21 -20.28
C ALA A 744 -8.22 -37.77 -21.45
N VAL A 745 -7.66 -37.38 -22.60
CA VAL A 745 -8.43 -37.03 -23.82
C VAL A 745 -8.33 -38.11 -24.87
#